data_2d7d16a62b6705e5c74ab09183288342
#
_entry.id   2d7d16a62b6705e5c74ab09183288342
#
_cell.length_a   1.000
_cell.length_b   1.000
_cell.length_c   1.000
_cell.angle_alpha   90.00
_cell.angle_beta   90.00
_cell.angle_gamma   90.00
#
_symmetry.space_group_name_H-M   'P 1'
#
loop_
_entity.id
_entity.type
_entity.pdbx_description
1 polymer ?
#
loop_
_entity_poly.entity_id
_entity_poly.type
_entity_poly.pdbx_seq_one_letter_code
_entity_poly.pdbx_strand_id
1 'polypeptide(L)'
;MEYNHKEIESRWQRFWKDNKVYHTDIDPERPKFYVLDMFPYPSGAGLHVGHPLGYIASDIFARYKRLNGFNVLHPMGYDAYGLPAEQYAIQTGQHPEKTTSENIARYHSQLDRIGFCYDWDREIRTCDPGYYHWTQWAFTEMFNHYYDTAAGKALPVADLVKHFEEHGSEGVHAARTRPLHFTAAEWKAMDEKQRSDTLMNYRIAYLGNTMVNWCPKLGTVLANDEVSEGLSIRGGYPVEQKLMYQWCLRVSAYAQRLLDGLDRLEWSDSIKETQRNWIGRSEGAELQFKVAGTDVAMTVFTTRADTVFGVTFMVLAPESKYVDMITTPEQKAAVEAYRDEIKHKTERERIADRKVSGVFTGAYAVNPLTGKEIPVWVSDYVLAGYGTGAIMAVPAHDSRDYAFARKFDLPIIPLIEGADVSEESFDAKEGRMINSASDRLDLNGLTVKEAIAKTKKFIEAEGLGRVKVNYRLRDAIFSRQRYWGEPFPVYYKDGVPHMLPADSLPLLLPEIDKYLPTETGEPPLGRAKNWCTPEGYPLELNTMPGFAGSSAYYLRYMDPHNGNELVSPEANGYWQQVDLYVGGTEHATGHLIYSRFWNKFLYDLGKVVCDEPFRKLVNQGMIQGRSNFVYRIKDTNTFVTLQKKDEYDTTPIHVDVNIVSNDRLDLEAFRRWRPDYADAEFILDDNGEYVCGWAVEKMSKSMFNVVNPDDIIERYGADTLRLYEMFLGPVEQSKPWDTNGIDGVNRFLRKFWGLFWKGDQWLVTDEKASAEALKAVHTLIKKVTGDIENFSYNTSVAAFMICINDLAKLNCHSAEALAPIVVLLAPFAPHMAEQLWHDLAAHNQLAASASTGNASSAESAGETSCGSVCDAPWPKWNEEYLRESQVKMPVSFNGKTRFMLSVAPGMPAPEIEKLALGAPEAAKWLEGKTLRKVIVVPDKIVNIVLA
;
A
#
# COMPACT_ATOMS: atom_id res chain seq x y z
N MET A 1 -40.00 6.95 19.65
CA MET A 1 -38.82 6.05 19.81
C MET A 1 -37.58 6.88 19.99
N GLU A 2 -36.82 6.71 21.06
CA GLU A 2 -35.53 7.37 21.22
C GLU A 2 -34.48 6.67 20.37
N TYR A 3 -33.48 7.41 19.86
CA TYR A 3 -32.40 6.81 19.11
C TYR A 3 -31.55 5.89 19.98
N ASN A 4 -31.70 4.59 19.81
CA ASN A 4 -30.96 3.54 20.50
C ASN A 4 -30.10 2.79 19.48
N HIS A 5 -28.81 3.21 19.34
CA HIS A 5 -27.91 2.60 18.37
C HIS A 5 -27.73 1.10 18.58
N LYS A 6 -27.66 0.62 19.83
CA LYS A 6 -27.43 -0.81 20.13
C LYS A 6 -28.54 -1.72 19.57
N GLU A 7 -29.80 -1.30 19.74
CA GLU A 7 -30.95 -2.03 19.23
C GLU A 7 -31.02 -2.00 17.70
N ILE A 8 -30.83 -0.81 17.12
CA ILE A 8 -30.91 -0.58 15.68
C ILE A 8 -29.79 -1.37 14.96
N GLU A 9 -28.55 -1.23 15.41
CA GLU A 9 -27.38 -1.90 14.81
C GLU A 9 -27.52 -3.43 14.90
N SER A 10 -27.84 -3.97 16.07
CA SER A 10 -28.04 -5.41 16.27
C SER A 10 -29.18 -5.99 15.41
N ARG A 11 -30.27 -5.23 15.23
CA ARG A 11 -31.42 -5.62 14.40
C ARG A 11 -31.01 -5.73 12.93
N TRP A 12 -30.36 -4.69 12.38
CA TRP A 12 -30.09 -4.61 10.95
C TRP A 12 -28.90 -5.46 10.53
N GLN A 13 -27.87 -5.63 11.36
CA GLN A 13 -26.79 -6.58 11.12
C GLN A 13 -27.34 -8.01 11.00
N ARG A 14 -28.28 -8.40 11.87
CA ARG A 14 -28.97 -9.69 11.77
C ARG A 14 -29.80 -9.80 10.49
N PHE A 15 -30.57 -8.75 10.15
CA PHE A 15 -31.37 -8.73 8.94
C PHE A 15 -30.51 -8.92 7.69
N TRP A 16 -29.41 -8.18 7.55
CA TRP A 16 -28.51 -8.29 6.40
C TRP A 16 -27.89 -9.68 6.29
N LYS A 17 -27.52 -10.27 7.39
CA LYS A 17 -26.94 -11.62 7.45
C LYS A 17 -27.96 -12.69 7.09
N ASP A 18 -29.13 -12.69 7.73
CA ASP A 18 -30.16 -13.72 7.56
C ASP A 18 -30.75 -13.70 6.13
N ASN A 19 -30.86 -12.53 5.53
CA ASN A 19 -31.35 -12.33 4.16
C ASN A 19 -30.25 -12.29 3.11
N LYS A 20 -28.98 -12.47 3.48
CA LYS A 20 -27.81 -12.42 2.57
C LYS A 20 -27.83 -11.19 1.64
N VAL A 21 -28.15 -10.01 2.20
CA VAL A 21 -28.36 -8.77 1.44
C VAL A 21 -27.17 -8.39 0.57
N TYR A 22 -25.95 -8.74 0.99
CA TYR A 22 -24.70 -8.41 0.28
C TYR A 22 -24.12 -9.54 -0.56
N HIS A 23 -24.82 -10.69 -0.62
CA HIS A 23 -24.45 -11.78 -1.50
C HIS A 23 -24.50 -11.36 -2.97
N THR A 24 -23.51 -11.74 -3.75
CA THR A 24 -23.36 -11.31 -5.14
C THR A 24 -23.02 -12.49 -6.04
N ASP A 25 -23.89 -12.76 -7.02
CA ASP A 25 -23.66 -13.69 -8.10
C ASP A 25 -23.34 -12.96 -9.41
N ILE A 26 -22.92 -13.71 -10.43
CA ILE A 26 -22.77 -13.18 -11.80
C ILE A 26 -24.16 -12.78 -12.31
N ASP A 27 -24.28 -11.53 -12.74
CA ASP A 27 -25.50 -10.97 -13.30
C ASP A 27 -25.18 -10.19 -14.59
N PRO A 28 -25.30 -10.82 -15.77
CA PRO A 28 -25.01 -10.19 -17.05
C PRO A 28 -25.90 -8.98 -17.40
N GLU A 29 -27.06 -8.86 -16.77
CA GLU A 29 -28.01 -7.75 -17.00
C GLU A 29 -27.58 -6.45 -16.33
N ARG A 30 -26.66 -6.51 -15.37
CA ARG A 30 -26.14 -5.34 -14.65
C ARG A 30 -24.65 -5.14 -14.92
N PRO A 31 -24.19 -3.87 -15.04
CA PRO A 31 -22.76 -3.58 -15.10
C PRO A 31 -22.08 -4.01 -13.80
N LYS A 32 -20.95 -4.69 -13.91
CA LYS A 32 -20.18 -5.14 -12.74
C LYS A 32 -19.39 -4.00 -12.11
N PHE A 33 -19.16 -4.08 -10.81
CA PHE A 33 -18.16 -3.26 -10.12
C PHE A 33 -17.50 -4.06 -9.01
N TYR A 34 -16.18 -4.24 -9.10
CA TYR A 34 -15.41 -4.98 -8.12
C TYR A 34 -14.62 -4.03 -7.23
N VAL A 35 -15.04 -3.93 -5.97
CA VAL A 35 -14.34 -3.18 -4.90
C VAL A 35 -13.54 -4.16 -4.05
N LEU A 36 -12.30 -3.86 -3.78
CA LEU A 36 -11.44 -4.71 -2.96
C LEU A 36 -10.62 -3.87 -1.97
N ASP A 37 -10.61 -4.31 -0.73
CA ASP A 37 -9.69 -3.84 0.30
C ASP A 37 -8.46 -4.73 0.39
N MET A 38 -7.30 -4.17 0.73
CA MET A 38 -6.18 -4.98 1.17
C MET A 38 -6.58 -5.68 2.47
N PHE A 39 -6.68 -7.00 2.41
CA PHE A 39 -7.18 -7.79 3.53
C PHE A 39 -6.22 -7.78 4.73
N PRO A 40 -6.74 -7.84 5.97
CA PRO A 40 -5.92 -7.72 7.16
C PRO A 40 -5.11 -8.99 7.45
N TYR A 41 -3.96 -8.80 8.12
CA TYR A 41 -3.27 -9.85 8.86
C TYR A 41 -3.85 -9.95 10.27
N PRO A 42 -4.49 -11.07 10.67
CA PRO A 42 -5.21 -11.17 11.94
C PRO A 42 -4.24 -11.32 13.12
N SER A 43 -3.85 -10.20 13.72
CA SER A 43 -3.02 -10.17 14.94
C SER A 43 -3.84 -10.27 16.22
N GLY A 44 -3.27 -10.80 17.29
CA GLY A 44 -3.99 -11.12 18.55
C GLY A 44 -4.65 -9.97 19.30
N ALA A 45 -4.44 -8.72 18.87
CA ALA A 45 -5.07 -7.56 19.51
C ALA A 45 -6.45 -7.21 18.95
N GLY A 46 -6.82 -7.75 17.81
CA GLY A 46 -7.95 -7.25 17.03
C GLY A 46 -7.61 -5.93 16.30
N LEU A 47 -8.63 -5.30 15.74
CA LEU A 47 -8.53 -4.01 15.08
C LEU A 47 -8.37 -2.87 16.10
N HIS A 48 -7.64 -1.81 15.71
CA HIS A 48 -7.72 -0.49 16.32
C HIS A 48 -8.40 0.48 15.37
N VAL A 49 -8.84 1.65 15.85
CA VAL A 49 -9.58 2.64 15.04
C VAL A 49 -8.86 3.14 13.79
N GLY A 50 -7.57 2.86 13.62
CA GLY A 50 -6.86 3.19 12.37
C GLY A 50 -7.08 2.21 11.22
N HIS A 51 -7.51 0.98 11.48
CA HIS A 51 -7.74 -0.03 10.44
C HIS A 51 -9.00 0.24 9.60
N PRO A 52 -10.16 0.63 10.19
CA PRO A 52 -11.38 0.78 9.44
C PRO A 52 -11.40 1.94 8.44
N LEU A 53 -10.47 2.90 8.52
CA LEU A 53 -10.46 4.08 7.65
C LEU A 53 -10.59 3.73 6.16
N GLY A 54 -9.73 2.84 5.66
CA GLY A 54 -9.77 2.38 4.26
C GLY A 54 -11.03 1.57 3.97
N TYR A 55 -11.40 0.69 4.89
CA TYR A 55 -12.58 -0.19 4.75
C TYR A 55 -13.90 0.60 4.75
N ILE A 56 -14.02 1.66 5.54
CA ILE A 56 -15.20 2.54 5.50
C ILE A 56 -15.24 3.30 4.17
N ALA A 57 -14.08 3.79 3.69
CA ALA A 57 -13.99 4.52 2.43
C ALA A 57 -14.42 3.65 1.23
N SER A 58 -13.96 2.40 1.16
CA SER A 58 -14.35 1.43 0.12
C SER A 58 -15.81 1.01 0.24
N ASP A 59 -16.30 0.79 1.46
CA ASP A 59 -17.70 0.41 1.74
C ASP A 59 -18.68 1.49 1.31
N ILE A 60 -18.38 2.77 1.57
CA ILE A 60 -19.16 3.89 1.07
C ILE A 60 -19.26 3.86 -0.46
N PHE A 61 -18.14 3.64 -1.13
CA PHE A 61 -18.11 3.59 -2.60
C PHE A 61 -18.86 2.36 -3.15
N ALA A 62 -18.70 1.20 -2.50
CA ALA A 62 -19.40 -0.03 -2.86
C ALA A 62 -20.93 0.14 -2.78
N ARG A 63 -21.43 0.70 -1.66
CA ARG A 63 -22.86 1.00 -1.48
C ARG A 63 -23.35 2.03 -2.49
N TYR A 64 -22.58 3.07 -2.75
CA TYR A 64 -22.91 4.08 -3.78
C TYR A 64 -23.06 3.45 -5.16
N LYS A 65 -22.15 2.55 -5.56
CA LYS A 65 -22.23 1.86 -6.85
C LYS A 65 -23.47 0.94 -6.92
N ARG A 66 -23.78 0.22 -5.85
CA ARG A 66 -24.99 -0.62 -5.77
C ARG A 66 -26.26 0.22 -5.93
N LEU A 67 -26.38 1.34 -5.23
CA LEU A 67 -27.49 2.31 -5.33
C LEU A 67 -27.60 2.93 -6.74
N ASN A 68 -26.53 2.91 -7.53
CA ASN A 68 -26.51 3.30 -8.96
C ASN A 68 -26.75 2.13 -9.92
N GLY A 69 -27.19 0.98 -9.45
CA GLY A 69 -27.61 -0.16 -10.27
C GLY A 69 -26.49 -1.11 -10.70
N PHE A 70 -25.27 -0.96 -10.18
CA PHE A 70 -24.19 -1.90 -10.45
C PHE A 70 -24.38 -3.21 -9.67
N ASN A 71 -23.89 -4.30 -10.26
CA ASN A 71 -23.64 -5.55 -9.55
C ASN A 71 -22.28 -5.46 -8.88
N VAL A 72 -22.26 -5.34 -7.55
CA VAL A 72 -21.05 -5.01 -6.79
C VAL A 72 -20.51 -6.24 -6.08
N LEU A 73 -19.26 -6.60 -6.38
CA LEU A 73 -18.48 -7.58 -5.63
C LEU A 73 -17.62 -6.84 -4.60
N HIS A 74 -17.87 -7.07 -3.30
CA HIS A 74 -17.08 -6.51 -2.19
C HIS A 74 -16.78 -7.61 -1.16
N PRO A 75 -15.74 -8.42 -1.39
CA PRO A 75 -15.38 -9.54 -0.52
C PRO A 75 -14.41 -9.11 0.60
N MET A 76 -14.26 -9.97 1.60
CA MET A 76 -13.26 -9.83 2.66
C MET A 76 -12.72 -11.21 3.05
N GLY A 77 -11.49 -11.23 3.57
CA GLY A 77 -10.80 -12.41 4.04
C GLY A 77 -9.56 -12.05 4.85
N TYR A 78 -8.61 -13.00 4.99
CA TYR A 78 -7.49 -12.84 5.90
C TYR A 78 -6.18 -13.36 5.30
N ASP A 79 -5.12 -12.53 5.39
CA ASP A 79 -3.75 -12.98 5.19
C ASP A 79 -3.27 -13.64 6.48
N ALA A 80 -3.18 -14.98 6.49
CA ALA A 80 -3.15 -15.75 7.72
C ALA A 80 -1.85 -16.54 7.96
N TYR A 81 -0.88 -16.48 7.00
CA TYR A 81 0.44 -17.05 7.17
C TYR A 81 1.47 -15.99 7.60
N GLY A 82 2.54 -16.40 8.25
CA GLY A 82 3.68 -15.54 8.53
C GLY A 82 4.25 -15.63 9.94
N LEU A 83 5.34 -14.88 10.14
CA LEU A 83 6.17 -14.89 11.33
C LEU A 83 5.46 -14.57 12.67
N PRO A 84 4.46 -13.65 12.72
CA PRO A 84 3.83 -13.32 14.01
C PRO A 84 3.14 -14.48 14.71
N ALA A 85 2.38 -15.28 13.97
CA ALA A 85 1.69 -16.45 14.49
C ALA A 85 2.68 -17.55 14.91
N GLU A 86 3.74 -17.75 14.12
CA GLU A 86 4.78 -18.72 14.44
C GLU A 86 5.58 -18.34 15.70
N GLN A 87 5.95 -17.06 15.87
CA GLN A 87 6.64 -16.62 17.08
C GLN A 87 5.78 -16.80 18.33
N TYR A 88 4.48 -16.54 18.23
CA TYR A 88 3.57 -16.82 19.34
C TYR A 88 3.49 -18.32 19.65
N ALA A 89 3.45 -19.16 18.61
CA ALA A 89 3.49 -20.61 18.75
C ALA A 89 4.79 -21.11 19.43
N ILE A 90 5.95 -20.55 19.05
CA ILE A 90 7.25 -20.84 19.67
C ILE A 90 7.22 -20.51 21.18
N GLN A 91 6.66 -19.35 21.54
CA GLN A 91 6.61 -18.89 22.94
C GLN A 91 5.65 -19.70 23.81
N THR A 92 4.53 -20.14 23.25
CA THR A 92 3.43 -20.76 24.02
C THR A 92 3.35 -22.27 23.86
N GLY A 93 4.00 -22.84 22.84
CA GLY A 93 3.86 -24.24 22.45
C GLY A 93 2.50 -24.57 21.80
N GLN A 94 1.67 -23.54 21.51
CA GLN A 94 0.35 -23.71 20.90
C GLN A 94 0.48 -23.75 19.37
N HIS A 95 -0.30 -24.63 18.70
CA HIS A 95 -0.29 -24.70 17.24
C HIS A 95 -0.70 -23.35 16.61
N PRO A 96 0.02 -22.83 15.58
CA PRO A 96 -0.24 -21.51 14.97
C PRO A 96 -1.67 -21.36 14.43
N GLU A 97 -2.24 -22.44 13.87
CA GLU A 97 -3.59 -22.46 13.32
C GLU A 97 -4.66 -22.08 14.36
N LYS A 98 -4.54 -22.58 15.60
CA LYS A 98 -5.51 -22.29 16.65
C LYS A 98 -5.55 -20.79 16.95
N THR A 99 -4.39 -20.19 17.21
CA THR A 99 -4.27 -18.76 17.48
C THR A 99 -4.76 -17.94 16.29
N THR A 100 -4.40 -18.34 15.07
CA THR A 100 -4.83 -17.67 13.84
C THR A 100 -6.35 -17.71 13.70
N SER A 101 -6.99 -18.87 13.93
CA SER A 101 -8.44 -19.01 13.87
C SER A 101 -9.18 -18.18 14.93
N GLU A 102 -8.66 -18.12 16.17
CA GLU A 102 -9.19 -17.26 17.24
C GLU A 102 -9.10 -15.77 16.86
N ASN A 103 -7.98 -15.35 16.29
CA ASN A 103 -7.78 -13.98 15.84
C ASN A 103 -8.69 -13.63 14.65
N ILE A 104 -8.86 -14.52 13.69
CA ILE A 104 -9.79 -14.35 12.55
C ILE A 104 -11.22 -14.16 13.08
N ALA A 105 -11.68 -15.01 14.00
CA ALA A 105 -13.00 -14.89 14.57
C ALA A 105 -13.22 -13.53 15.27
N ARG A 106 -12.20 -13.00 15.94
CA ARG A 106 -12.24 -11.68 16.55
C ARG A 106 -12.34 -10.57 15.51
N TYR A 107 -11.50 -10.60 14.47
CA TYR A 107 -11.53 -9.63 13.37
C TYR A 107 -12.87 -9.64 12.65
N HIS A 108 -13.39 -10.83 12.32
CA HIS A 108 -14.70 -11.00 11.70
C HIS A 108 -15.81 -10.35 12.54
N SER A 109 -15.83 -10.63 13.84
CA SER A 109 -16.82 -10.04 14.76
C SER A 109 -16.72 -8.51 14.82
N GLN A 110 -15.51 -7.95 14.80
CA GLN A 110 -15.32 -6.49 14.79
C GLN A 110 -15.76 -5.86 13.47
N LEU A 111 -15.47 -6.49 12.33
CA LEU A 111 -15.89 -6.02 11.02
C LEU A 111 -17.42 -6.08 10.88
N ASP A 112 -18.06 -7.16 11.34
CA ASP A 112 -19.53 -7.29 11.36
C ASP A 112 -20.18 -6.18 12.19
N ARG A 113 -19.62 -5.85 13.36
CA ARG A 113 -20.13 -4.79 14.23
C ARG A 113 -20.04 -3.39 13.61
N ILE A 114 -19.05 -3.14 12.74
CA ILE A 114 -18.93 -1.86 12.01
C ILE A 114 -19.97 -1.77 10.89
N GLY A 115 -20.53 -2.89 10.44
CA GLY A 115 -21.65 -2.96 9.48
C GLY A 115 -21.22 -2.76 8.04
N PHE A 116 -20.13 -3.41 7.60
CA PHE A 116 -19.66 -3.41 6.22
C PHE A 116 -20.60 -4.25 5.30
N CYS A 117 -20.61 -3.89 4.01
CA CYS A 117 -21.37 -4.61 2.97
C CYS A 117 -20.55 -5.75 2.33
N TYR A 118 -19.79 -6.49 3.12
CA TYR A 118 -18.99 -7.60 2.61
C TYR A 118 -19.87 -8.82 2.28
N ASP A 119 -19.54 -9.46 1.14
CA ASP A 119 -20.07 -10.79 0.80
C ASP A 119 -19.24 -11.86 1.54
N TRP A 120 -19.66 -12.22 2.76
CA TRP A 120 -18.99 -13.20 3.59
C TRP A 120 -19.05 -14.64 3.05
N ASP A 121 -19.94 -14.95 2.12
CA ASP A 121 -19.92 -16.26 1.44
C ASP A 121 -18.66 -16.44 0.58
N ARG A 122 -17.91 -15.34 0.33
CA ARG A 122 -16.63 -15.33 -0.40
C ARG A 122 -15.40 -15.17 0.48
N GLU A 123 -15.54 -15.33 1.80
CA GLU A 123 -14.39 -15.28 2.72
C GLU A 123 -13.31 -16.28 2.33
N ILE A 124 -12.07 -15.83 2.29
CA ILE A 124 -10.89 -16.67 2.08
C ILE A 124 -9.88 -16.46 3.21
N ARG A 125 -9.06 -17.47 3.45
CA ARG A 125 -7.94 -17.46 4.39
C ARG A 125 -6.75 -18.06 3.69
N THR A 126 -5.62 -17.35 3.65
CA THR A 126 -4.45 -17.84 2.92
C THR A 126 -3.86 -19.12 3.52
N CYS A 127 -4.18 -19.43 4.78
CA CYS A 127 -3.76 -20.68 5.46
C CYS A 127 -4.69 -21.87 5.24
N ASP A 128 -5.82 -21.70 4.58
CA ASP A 128 -6.74 -22.81 4.28
C ASP A 128 -6.19 -23.65 3.12
N PRO A 129 -6.20 -25.00 3.25
CA PRO A 129 -5.72 -25.90 2.19
C PRO A 129 -6.41 -25.68 0.83
N GLY A 130 -7.73 -25.42 0.82
CA GLY A 130 -8.48 -25.09 -0.39
C GLY A 130 -8.07 -23.78 -1.06
N TYR A 131 -7.44 -22.86 -0.31
CA TYR A 131 -6.86 -21.65 -0.84
C TYR A 131 -5.43 -21.85 -1.34
N TYR A 132 -4.51 -22.33 -0.48
CA TYR A 132 -3.10 -22.42 -0.86
C TYR A 132 -2.79 -23.55 -1.85
N HIS A 133 -3.72 -24.46 -2.09
CA HIS A 133 -3.71 -25.35 -3.25
C HIS A 133 -3.34 -24.57 -4.54
N TRP A 134 -3.97 -23.40 -4.73
CA TRP A 134 -3.76 -22.58 -5.92
C TRP A 134 -2.45 -21.80 -5.91
N THR A 135 -1.92 -21.50 -4.73
CA THR A 135 -0.56 -20.97 -4.58
C THR A 135 0.47 -22.00 -4.99
N GLN A 136 0.29 -23.26 -4.55
CA GLN A 136 1.15 -24.38 -4.93
C GLN A 136 1.06 -24.68 -6.43
N TRP A 137 -0.15 -24.68 -6.99
CA TRP A 137 -0.36 -24.84 -8.43
C TRP A 137 0.37 -23.74 -9.23
N ALA A 138 0.22 -22.48 -8.86
CA ALA A 138 0.87 -21.37 -9.54
C ALA A 138 2.41 -21.47 -9.49
N PHE A 139 2.97 -21.90 -8.35
CA PHE A 139 4.40 -22.16 -8.24
C PHE A 139 4.85 -23.29 -9.20
N THR A 140 4.08 -24.38 -9.29
CA THR A 140 4.33 -25.47 -10.23
C THR A 140 4.31 -24.97 -11.68
N GLU A 141 3.35 -24.13 -12.03
CA GLU A 141 3.30 -23.53 -13.37
C GLU A 141 4.52 -22.62 -13.63
N MET A 142 4.93 -21.79 -12.66
CA MET A 142 6.13 -20.96 -12.78
C MET A 142 7.41 -21.79 -12.93
N PHE A 143 7.49 -22.95 -12.30
CA PHE A 143 8.58 -23.89 -12.48
C PHE A 143 8.58 -24.51 -13.89
N ASN A 144 7.43 -24.77 -14.46
CA ASN A 144 7.27 -25.39 -15.78
C ASN A 144 7.35 -24.39 -16.95
N HIS A 145 7.55 -23.10 -16.66
CA HIS A 145 7.63 -22.04 -17.67
C HIS A 145 8.95 -21.26 -17.60
N TYR A 146 9.35 -20.70 -18.73
CA TYR A 146 10.43 -19.73 -18.87
C TYR A 146 9.90 -18.46 -19.52
N TYR A 147 10.60 -17.34 -19.39
CA TYR A 147 10.21 -16.11 -20.04
C TYR A 147 10.96 -15.94 -21.36
N ASP A 148 10.25 -15.99 -22.49
CA ASP A 148 10.80 -15.73 -23.81
C ASP A 148 10.90 -14.23 -24.06
N THR A 149 12.13 -13.72 -24.28
CA THR A 149 12.40 -12.28 -24.43
C THR A 149 12.02 -11.74 -25.82
N ALA A 150 11.93 -12.60 -26.84
CA ALA A 150 11.47 -12.23 -28.17
C ALA A 150 9.94 -12.18 -28.25
N ALA A 151 9.26 -13.19 -27.66
CA ALA A 151 7.80 -13.22 -27.58
C ALA A 151 7.26 -12.27 -26.51
N GLY A 152 8.08 -11.85 -25.53
CA GLY A 152 7.69 -10.97 -24.43
C GLY A 152 6.70 -11.60 -23.45
N LYS A 153 6.72 -12.92 -23.27
CA LYS A 153 5.80 -13.68 -22.42
C LYS A 153 6.38 -15.00 -21.92
N ALA A 154 5.71 -15.59 -20.94
CA ALA A 154 6.01 -16.93 -20.48
C ALA A 154 5.64 -17.99 -21.52
N LEU A 155 6.51 -18.99 -21.70
CA LEU A 155 6.29 -20.17 -22.55
C LEU A 155 6.69 -21.45 -21.79
N PRO A 156 6.15 -22.62 -22.17
CA PRO A 156 6.49 -23.89 -21.52
C PRO A 156 7.97 -24.25 -21.67
N VAL A 157 8.60 -24.70 -20.58
CA VAL A 157 9.99 -25.21 -20.60
C VAL A 157 10.17 -26.36 -21.59
N ALA A 158 9.11 -27.14 -21.87
CA ALA A 158 9.15 -28.19 -22.88
C ALA A 158 9.52 -27.67 -24.29
N ASP A 159 9.13 -26.43 -24.63
CA ASP A 159 9.50 -25.83 -25.91
C ASP A 159 10.99 -25.45 -25.94
N LEU A 160 11.52 -25.00 -24.80
CA LEU A 160 12.95 -24.74 -24.62
C LEU A 160 13.79 -26.05 -24.72
N VAL A 161 13.30 -27.15 -24.15
CA VAL A 161 13.95 -28.49 -24.25
C VAL A 161 14.03 -28.93 -25.71
N LYS A 162 12.96 -28.80 -26.49
CA LYS A 162 12.97 -29.10 -27.93
C LYS A 162 14.01 -28.27 -28.69
N HIS A 163 14.09 -26.96 -28.38
CA HIS A 163 15.10 -26.11 -28.96
C HIS A 163 16.52 -26.57 -28.63
N PHE A 164 16.78 -26.98 -27.37
CA PHE A 164 18.08 -27.49 -26.95
C PHE A 164 18.44 -28.81 -27.66
N GLU A 165 17.46 -29.66 -27.89
CA GLU A 165 17.67 -30.95 -28.65
C GLU A 165 18.06 -30.72 -30.10
N GLU A 166 17.63 -29.66 -30.72
CA GLU A 166 17.84 -29.32 -32.12
C GLU A 166 19.06 -28.40 -32.34
N HIS A 167 19.21 -27.37 -31.48
CA HIS A 167 20.13 -26.27 -31.69
C HIS A 167 21.10 -26.00 -30.52
N GLY A 168 20.98 -26.74 -29.41
CA GLY A 168 21.71 -26.40 -28.21
C GLY A 168 21.28 -25.03 -27.63
N SER A 169 22.24 -24.27 -27.13
CA SER A 169 21.98 -22.92 -26.58
C SER A 169 22.00 -21.81 -27.64
N GLU A 170 22.25 -22.12 -28.92
CA GLU A 170 22.29 -21.13 -29.99
C GLU A 170 20.88 -20.60 -30.31
N GLY A 171 20.74 -19.29 -30.50
CA GLY A 171 19.45 -18.64 -30.85
C GLY A 171 18.42 -18.60 -29.72
N VAL A 172 18.76 -18.93 -28.48
CA VAL A 172 17.84 -18.90 -27.35
C VAL A 172 17.53 -17.46 -26.91
N HIS A 173 16.26 -17.07 -27.02
CA HIS A 173 15.72 -15.80 -26.56
C HIS A 173 15.00 -15.97 -25.22
N ALA A 174 15.73 -16.32 -24.16
CA ALA A 174 15.17 -16.56 -22.83
C ALA A 174 15.83 -15.69 -21.77
N ALA A 175 15.02 -15.20 -20.81
CA ALA A 175 15.54 -14.61 -19.57
C ALA A 175 16.31 -15.68 -18.81
N ARG A 176 17.50 -15.35 -18.31
CA ARG A 176 18.44 -16.31 -17.73
C ARG A 176 19.30 -15.68 -16.63
N THR A 177 19.75 -16.52 -15.71
CA THR A 177 20.63 -16.08 -14.62
C THR A 177 22.04 -15.77 -15.14
N ARG A 178 22.57 -16.64 -16.05
CA ARG A 178 23.89 -16.49 -16.66
C ARG A 178 23.88 -16.99 -18.12
N PRO A 179 24.76 -16.48 -18.98
CA PRO A 179 24.97 -17.07 -20.30
C PRO A 179 25.47 -18.50 -20.20
N LEU A 180 24.89 -19.42 -20.97
CA LEU A 180 25.35 -20.80 -21.12
C LEU A 180 25.59 -21.04 -22.61
N HIS A 181 26.61 -21.85 -22.92
CA HIS A 181 26.97 -22.25 -24.26
C HIS A 181 27.14 -23.76 -24.30
N PHE A 182 26.33 -24.46 -25.07
CA PHE A 182 26.38 -25.88 -25.33
C PHE A 182 25.70 -26.20 -26.65
N THR A 183 26.18 -27.24 -27.32
CA THR A 183 25.62 -27.79 -28.55
C THR A 183 24.44 -28.74 -28.28
N ALA A 184 23.66 -29.06 -29.30
CA ALA A 184 22.62 -30.10 -29.20
C ALA A 184 23.18 -31.48 -28.79
N ALA A 185 24.40 -31.81 -29.23
CA ALA A 185 25.05 -33.06 -28.86
C ALA A 185 25.44 -33.08 -27.37
N GLU A 186 25.99 -31.99 -26.87
CA GLU A 186 26.30 -31.84 -25.42
C GLU A 186 25.04 -31.89 -24.57
N TRP A 187 23.95 -31.22 -24.98
CA TRP A 187 22.66 -31.31 -24.28
C TRP A 187 22.16 -32.77 -24.17
N LYS A 188 22.23 -33.54 -25.29
CA LYS A 188 21.81 -34.94 -25.32
C LYS A 188 22.69 -35.85 -24.45
N ALA A 189 23.95 -35.48 -24.27
CA ALA A 189 24.90 -36.23 -23.44
C ALA A 189 24.77 -35.93 -21.94
N MET A 190 24.07 -34.86 -21.55
CA MET A 190 23.83 -34.50 -20.15
C MET A 190 22.99 -35.55 -19.42
N ASP A 191 23.34 -35.85 -18.18
CA ASP A 191 22.51 -36.63 -17.28
C ASP A 191 21.32 -35.79 -16.77
N GLU A 192 20.42 -36.41 -16.00
CA GLU A 192 19.19 -35.74 -15.48
C GLU A 192 19.52 -34.53 -14.63
N LYS A 193 20.53 -34.64 -13.76
CA LYS A 193 20.95 -33.54 -12.87
C LYS A 193 21.51 -32.37 -13.68
N GLN A 194 22.38 -32.63 -14.63
CA GLN A 194 22.98 -31.61 -15.51
C GLN A 194 21.91 -30.87 -16.32
N ARG A 195 20.90 -31.62 -16.85
CA ARG A 195 19.77 -31.02 -17.56
C ARG A 195 18.91 -30.15 -16.62
N SER A 196 18.61 -30.65 -15.43
CA SER A 196 17.86 -29.91 -14.43
C SER A 196 18.58 -28.61 -14.03
N ASP A 197 19.86 -28.67 -13.71
CA ASP A 197 20.69 -27.51 -13.37
C ASP A 197 20.76 -26.48 -14.52
N THR A 198 20.81 -26.95 -15.77
CA THR A 198 20.77 -26.13 -16.97
C THR A 198 19.43 -25.43 -17.11
N LEU A 199 18.31 -26.14 -16.92
CA LEU A 199 16.96 -25.56 -17.00
C LEU A 199 16.67 -24.56 -15.88
N MET A 200 17.24 -24.74 -14.66
CA MET A 200 17.13 -23.78 -13.57
C MET A 200 17.62 -22.38 -13.96
N ASN A 201 18.60 -22.32 -14.89
CA ASN A 201 19.08 -21.05 -15.42
C ASN A 201 18.01 -20.22 -16.16
N TYR A 202 16.91 -20.85 -16.59
CA TYR A 202 15.87 -20.24 -17.43
C TYR A 202 14.48 -20.19 -16.80
N ARG A 203 14.14 -21.10 -15.87
CA ARG A 203 12.83 -21.22 -15.25
C ARG A 203 12.40 -19.92 -14.56
N ILE A 204 11.10 -19.63 -14.53
CA ILE A 204 10.54 -18.51 -13.78
C ILE A 204 10.65 -18.74 -12.27
N ALA A 205 10.26 -19.94 -11.78
CA ALA A 205 10.59 -20.38 -10.42
C ALA A 205 11.83 -21.28 -10.47
N TYR A 206 12.90 -20.90 -9.78
CA TYR A 206 14.19 -21.57 -9.85
C TYR A 206 14.91 -21.61 -8.51
N LEU A 207 15.77 -22.63 -8.34
CA LEU A 207 16.73 -22.71 -7.23
C LEU A 207 18.04 -22.05 -7.62
N GLY A 208 18.55 -21.17 -6.77
CA GLY A 208 19.80 -20.48 -7.00
C GLY A 208 20.45 -19.94 -5.72
N ASN A 209 21.77 -19.69 -5.81
CA ASN A 209 22.49 -19.01 -4.74
C ASN A 209 22.18 -17.50 -4.80
N THR A 210 21.70 -16.96 -3.70
CA THR A 210 21.39 -15.54 -3.58
C THR A 210 21.78 -15.00 -2.20
N MET A 211 22.13 -13.70 -2.16
CA MET A 211 22.38 -13.00 -0.89
C MET A 211 21.06 -12.74 -0.18
N VAL A 212 20.99 -13.12 1.08
CA VAL A 212 19.79 -13.00 1.92
C VAL A 212 20.10 -12.33 3.25
N ASN A 213 19.08 -11.71 3.85
CA ASN A 213 19.11 -11.22 5.22
C ASN A 213 18.85 -12.40 6.17
N TRP A 214 19.90 -13.03 6.66
CA TRP A 214 19.80 -14.17 7.57
C TRP A 214 19.79 -13.72 9.02
N CYS A 215 18.82 -14.17 9.80
CA CYS A 215 18.78 -13.97 11.24
C CYS A 215 19.06 -15.30 11.96
N PRO A 216 20.27 -15.53 12.50
CA PRO A 216 20.63 -16.80 13.16
C PRO A 216 19.72 -17.10 14.36
N LYS A 217 19.31 -16.09 15.11
CA LYS A 217 18.48 -16.27 16.31
C LYS A 217 17.04 -16.69 15.98
N LEU A 218 16.49 -16.19 14.86
CA LEU A 218 15.17 -16.58 14.36
C LEU A 218 15.24 -17.83 13.46
N GLY A 219 16.44 -18.21 13.00
CA GLY A 219 16.67 -19.35 12.12
C GLY A 219 16.00 -19.22 10.74
N THR A 220 15.81 -18.00 10.24
CA THR A 220 15.11 -17.75 8.98
C THR A 220 15.66 -16.54 8.23
N VAL A 221 15.39 -16.53 6.92
CA VAL A 221 15.58 -15.37 6.05
C VAL A 221 14.49 -14.34 6.32
N LEU A 222 14.88 -13.06 6.37
CA LEU A 222 14.01 -11.90 6.55
C LEU A 222 13.95 -11.07 5.27
N ALA A 223 12.77 -10.52 4.97
CA ALA A 223 12.62 -9.51 3.92
C ALA A 223 13.28 -8.18 4.33
N ASN A 224 13.54 -7.29 3.36
CA ASN A 224 14.21 -6.01 3.65
C ASN A 224 13.39 -5.11 4.59
N ASP A 225 12.07 -5.22 4.55
CA ASP A 225 11.14 -4.50 5.43
C ASP A 225 11.00 -5.12 6.83
N GLU A 226 11.55 -6.32 7.04
CA GLU A 226 11.63 -6.99 8.36
C GLU A 226 12.95 -6.67 9.09
N VAL A 227 13.84 -5.85 8.51
CA VAL A 227 15.16 -5.50 9.06
C VAL A 227 15.32 -3.99 9.18
N SER A 228 15.83 -3.51 10.32
CA SER A 228 16.17 -2.10 10.56
C SER A 228 17.46 -2.02 11.36
N GLU A 229 18.40 -1.18 10.91
CA GLU A 229 19.69 -0.95 11.57
C GLU A 229 20.48 -2.24 11.87
N GLY A 230 20.45 -3.21 10.93
CA GLY A 230 21.12 -4.50 11.08
C GLY A 230 20.45 -5.46 12.08
N LEU A 231 19.25 -5.11 12.58
CA LEU A 231 18.49 -5.91 13.53
C LEU A 231 17.14 -6.31 12.93
N SER A 232 16.64 -7.48 13.34
CA SER A 232 15.26 -7.86 13.04
C SER A 232 14.28 -6.92 13.76
N ILE A 233 13.27 -6.39 13.04
CA ILE A 233 12.22 -5.53 13.65
C ILE A 233 11.53 -6.27 14.78
N ARG A 234 11.40 -7.59 14.67
CA ARG A 234 10.86 -8.45 15.70
C ARG A 234 11.97 -9.09 16.52
N GLY A 235 12.02 -8.77 17.79
CA GLY A 235 12.97 -9.32 18.75
C GLY A 235 14.32 -8.60 18.81
N GLY A 236 14.62 -7.68 17.88
CA GLY A 236 15.87 -6.91 17.90
C GLY A 236 17.14 -7.75 17.74
N TYR A 237 17.07 -8.85 17.00
CA TYR A 237 18.18 -9.77 16.85
C TYR A 237 19.10 -9.38 15.69
N PRO A 238 20.43 -9.59 15.79
CA PRO A 238 21.37 -9.33 14.70
C PRO A 238 21.02 -10.10 13.43
N VAL A 239 21.12 -9.41 12.30
CA VAL A 239 20.90 -9.96 10.95
C VAL A 239 22.20 -9.85 10.17
N GLU A 240 22.54 -10.86 9.40
CA GLU A 240 23.75 -10.90 8.56
C GLU A 240 23.42 -11.16 7.09
N GLN A 241 24.24 -10.64 6.19
CA GLN A 241 24.19 -10.98 4.77
C GLN A 241 24.82 -12.34 4.56
N LYS A 242 24.08 -13.29 3.98
CA LYS A 242 24.56 -14.66 3.77
C LYS A 242 24.19 -15.15 2.38
N LEU A 243 25.13 -15.79 1.70
CA LEU A 243 24.84 -16.49 0.44
C LEU A 243 24.16 -17.83 0.75
N MET A 244 22.93 -18.00 0.29
CA MET A 244 22.15 -19.21 0.52
C MET A 244 21.50 -19.72 -0.76
N TYR A 245 21.36 -21.06 -0.85
CA TYR A 245 20.64 -21.71 -1.94
C TYR A 245 19.14 -21.67 -1.66
N GLN A 246 18.39 -20.96 -2.49
CA GLN A 246 17.00 -20.56 -2.21
C GLN A 246 16.14 -20.72 -3.46
N TRP A 247 14.84 -21.00 -3.28
CA TRP A 247 13.85 -20.77 -4.32
C TRP A 247 13.72 -19.29 -4.60
N CYS A 248 13.69 -18.95 -5.87
CA CYS A 248 13.56 -17.57 -6.36
C CYS A 248 12.49 -17.50 -7.46
N LEU A 249 11.82 -16.35 -7.59
CA LEU A 249 10.95 -16.04 -8.73
C LEU A 249 11.59 -14.97 -9.61
N ARG A 250 11.65 -15.23 -10.93
CA ARG A 250 12.28 -14.35 -11.93
C ARG A 250 11.41 -13.14 -12.29
N VAL A 251 11.08 -12.33 -11.29
CA VAL A 251 10.29 -11.10 -11.43
C VAL A 251 10.98 -10.11 -12.34
N SER A 252 12.32 -10.09 -12.35
CA SER A 252 13.14 -9.22 -13.21
C SER A 252 12.87 -9.41 -14.70
N ALA A 253 12.46 -10.62 -15.13
CA ALA A 253 12.08 -10.89 -16.52
C ALA A 253 10.86 -10.07 -16.99
N TYR A 254 9.99 -9.69 -16.07
CA TYR A 254 8.79 -8.89 -16.34
C TYR A 254 8.99 -7.38 -16.15
N ALA A 255 10.20 -6.93 -15.81
CA ALA A 255 10.49 -5.54 -15.44
C ALA A 255 9.98 -4.51 -16.45
N GLN A 256 10.21 -4.70 -17.76
CA GLN A 256 9.72 -3.78 -18.79
C GLN A 256 8.18 -3.76 -18.86
N ARG A 257 7.53 -4.94 -18.82
CA ARG A 257 6.06 -5.03 -18.84
C ARG A 257 5.42 -4.42 -17.59
N LEU A 258 6.09 -4.50 -16.44
CA LEU A 258 5.67 -3.82 -15.21
C LEU A 258 5.76 -2.30 -15.36
N LEU A 259 6.77 -1.77 -16.05
CA LEU A 259 6.87 -0.33 -16.35
C LEU A 259 5.79 0.12 -17.34
N ASP A 260 5.65 -0.58 -18.47
CA ASP A 260 4.72 -0.23 -19.56
C ASP A 260 3.27 -0.23 -19.07
N GLY A 261 2.93 -1.12 -18.15
CA GLY A 261 1.59 -1.22 -17.57
C GLY A 261 1.18 -0.02 -16.71
N LEU A 262 2.14 0.69 -16.09
CA LEU A 262 1.85 1.80 -15.18
C LEU A 262 1.08 2.95 -15.84
N ASP A 263 1.31 3.20 -17.12
CA ASP A 263 0.70 4.33 -17.83
C ASP A 263 -0.82 4.16 -18.02
N ARG A 264 -1.31 2.92 -17.95
CA ARG A 264 -2.74 2.57 -18.11
C ARG A 264 -3.51 2.54 -16.79
N LEU A 265 -2.82 2.64 -15.64
CA LEU A 265 -3.42 2.53 -14.32
C LEU A 265 -3.88 3.88 -13.79
N GLU A 266 -5.04 3.90 -13.14
CA GLU A 266 -5.59 5.07 -12.44
C GLU A 266 -5.04 5.14 -11.00
N TRP A 267 -3.70 5.21 -10.89
CA TRP A 267 -2.97 5.28 -9.63
C TRP A 267 -2.34 6.66 -9.46
N SER A 268 -2.07 7.06 -8.23
CA SER A 268 -1.39 8.33 -7.97
C SER A 268 0.01 8.36 -8.60
N ASP A 269 0.44 9.55 -9.05
CA ASP A 269 1.77 9.72 -9.63
C ASP A 269 2.88 9.32 -8.66
N SER A 270 2.69 9.56 -7.36
CA SER A 270 3.63 9.18 -6.31
C SER A 270 3.86 7.65 -6.27
N ILE A 271 2.81 6.85 -6.35
CA ILE A 271 2.93 5.38 -6.37
C ILE A 271 3.57 4.91 -7.68
N LYS A 272 3.17 5.47 -8.82
CA LYS A 272 3.77 5.14 -10.12
C LYS A 272 5.27 5.44 -10.13
N GLU A 273 5.68 6.60 -9.64
CA GLU A 273 7.10 6.97 -9.54
C GLU A 273 7.86 6.08 -8.55
N THR A 274 7.24 5.72 -7.43
CA THR A 274 7.83 4.76 -6.47
C THR A 274 8.11 3.43 -7.15
N GLN A 275 7.18 2.89 -7.94
CA GLN A 275 7.40 1.66 -8.70
C GLN A 275 8.42 1.83 -9.83
N ARG A 276 8.38 2.94 -10.60
CA ARG A 276 9.39 3.23 -11.63
C ARG A 276 10.79 3.26 -11.05
N ASN A 277 10.96 3.94 -9.93
CA ASN A 277 12.24 4.03 -9.22
C ASN A 277 12.68 2.67 -8.67
N TRP A 278 11.77 1.85 -8.15
CA TRP A 278 12.07 0.51 -7.64
C TRP A 278 12.50 -0.44 -8.77
N ILE A 279 11.78 -0.43 -9.88
CA ILE A 279 12.13 -1.21 -11.08
C ILE A 279 13.44 -0.69 -11.68
N GLY A 280 13.64 0.63 -11.70
CA GLY A 280 14.91 1.29 -11.96
C GLY A 280 15.50 0.93 -13.31
N ARG A 281 14.74 1.18 -14.42
CA ARG A 281 15.24 1.01 -15.78
C ARG A 281 16.37 1.96 -16.07
N SER A 282 17.48 1.44 -16.53
CA SER A 282 18.63 2.23 -16.99
C SER A 282 19.16 1.65 -18.31
N GLU A 283 19.56 2.52 -19.23
CA GLU A 283 20.19 2.15 -20.48
C GLU A 283 21.64 2.59 -20.45
N GLY A 284 22.54 1.66 -20.66
CA GLY A 284 23.97 1.92 -20.58
C GLY A 284 24.77 0.97 -21.44
N ALA A 285 26.06 0.87 -21.13
CA ALA A 285 26.98 -0.07 -21.75
C ALA A 285 27.64 -0.97 -20.70
N GLU A 286 27.75 -2.25 -21.03
CA GLU A 286 28.67 -3.16 -20.35
C GLU A 286 30.04 -3.01 -21.00
N LEU A 287 31.09 -2.89 -20.19
CA LEU A 287 32.49 -2.86 -20.62
C LEU A 287 33.31 -3.88 -19.85
N GLN A 288 34.33 -4.41 -20.49
CA GLN A 288 35.28 -5.34 -19.88
C GLN A 288 36.59 -4.65 -19.55
N PHE A 289 37.00 -4.77 -18.28
CA PHE A 289 38.30 -4.33 -17.78
C PHE A 289 39.14 -5.57 -17.45
N LYS A 290 40.24 -5.78 -18.19
CA LYS A 290 41.16 -6.89 -17.92
C LYS A 290 41.98 -6.62 -16.68
N VAL A 291 42.13 -7.63 -15.83
CA VAL A 291 43.03 -7.53 -14.67
C VAL A 291 44.49 -7.79 -15.09
N ALA A 292 45.37 -6.86 -14.82
CA ALA A 292 46.76 -6.92 -15.25
C ALA A 292 47.46 -8.18 -14.69
N GLY A 293 48.20 -8.88 -15.56
CA GLY A 293 48.94 -10.10 -15.19
C GLY A 293 48.08 -11.35 -14.98
N THR A 294 46.75 -11.32 -15.36
CA THR A 294 45.82 -12.45 -15.21
C THR A 294 44.94 -12.61 -16.44
N ASP A 295 44.21 -13.74 -16.55
CA ASP A 295 43.16 -13.96 -17.56
C ASP A 295 41.78 -13.46 -17.14
N VAL A 296 41.67 -12.79 -15.97
CA VAL A 296 40.40 -12.31 -15.43
C VAL A 296 40.01 -11.01 -16.13
N ALA A 297 38.76 -10.97 -16.64
CA ALA A 297 38.13 -9.74 -17.11
C ALA A 297 36.93 -9.40 -16.25
N MET A 298 36.89 -8.20 -15.70
CA MET A 298 35.78 -7.68 -14.90
C MET A 298 34.82 -6.93 -15.82
N THR A 299 33.55 -7.31 -15.79
CA THR A 299 32.49 -6.61 -16.53
C THR A 299 31.88 -5.53 -15.64
N VAL A 300 31.79 -4.29 -16.12
CA VAL A 300 31.11 -3.18 -15.47
C VAL A 300 29.94 -2.70 -16.33
N PHE A 301 28.90 -2.20 -15.68
CA PHE A 301 27.79 -1.52 -16.34
C PHE A 301 27.81 -0.04 -15.99
N THR A 302 27.72 0.81 -17.02
CA THR A 302 27.67 2.27 -16.83
C THR A 302 26.60 2.93 -17.72
N THR A 303 25.87 3.90 -17.15
CA THR A 303 24.99 4.80 -17.92
C THR A 303 25.77 5.99 -18.49
N ARG A 304 27.01 6.19 -18.03
CA ARG A 304 27.92 7.29 -18.38
C ARG A 304 29.12 6.76 -19.16
N ALA A 305 28.85 6.12 -20.31
CA ALA A 305 29.92 5.60 -21.18
C ALA A 305 30.89 6.70 -21.68
N ASP A 306 30.46 7.96 -21.73
CA ASP A 306 31.27 9.15 -22.01
C ASP A 306 32.42 9.36 -21.04
N THR A 307 32.30 8.89 -19.79
CA THR A 307 33.27 9.17 -18.71
C THR A 307 34.39 8.13 -18.57
N VAL A 308 34.48 7.15 -19.45
CA VAL A 308 35.48 6.07 -19.36
C VAL A 308 36.92 6.60 -19.33
N PHE A 309 37.20 7.73 -19.99
CA PHE A 309 38.53 8.37 -19.97
C PHE A 309 38.95 8.94 -18.61
N GLY A 310 37.98 9.23 -17.73
CA GLY A 310 38.18 9.71 -16.36
C GLY A 310 38.17 8.65 -15.29
N VAL A 311 38.11 7.36 -15.67
CA VAL A 311 38.16 6.24 -14.71
C VAL A 311 39.56 6.15 -14.13
N THR A 312 39.71 6.38 -12.83
CA THR A 312 41.00 6.39 -12.13
C THR A 312 41.16 5.22 -11.17
N PHE A 313 40.10 4.52 -10.85
CA PHE A 313 40.13 3.27 -10.07
C PHE A 313 38.86 2.44 -10.33
N MET A 314 38.89 1.20 -9.87
CA MET A 314 37.71 0.33 -9.89
C MET A 314 37.31 -0.07 -8.47
N VAL A 315 36.03 -0.34 -8.24
CA VAL A 315 35.52 -0.77 -6.95
C VAL A 315 34.65 -2.00 -7.09
N LEU A 316 34.90 -2.98 -6.23
CA LEU A 316 34.13 -4.20 -6.13
C LEU A 316 33.23 -4.18 -4.90
N ALA A 317 32.06 -4.77 -5.03
CA ALA A 317 31.26 -5.11 -3.87
C ALA A 317 31.98 -6.16 -3.00
N PRO A 318 31.90 -6.11 -1.66
CA PRO A 318 32.54 -7.08 -0.77
C PRO A 318 32.18 -8.54 -1.08
N GLU A 319 30.96 -8.79 -1.60
CA GLU A 319 30.43 -10.11 -1.94
C GLU A 319 30.77 -10.53 -3.39
N SER A 320 31.41 -9.68 -4.17
CA SER A 320 31.70 -9.98 -5.56
C SER A 320 32.68 -11.16 -5.68
N LYS A 321 32.39 -12.09 -6.59
CA LYS A 321 33.28 -13.22 -6.91
C LYS A 321 34.67 -12.76 -7.38
N TYR A 322 34.78 -11.58 -7.95
CA TYR A 322 36.05 -11.04 -8.39
C TYR A 322 37.01 -10.79 -7.24
N VAL A 323 36.51 -10.49 -6.02
CA VAL A 323 37.36 -10.25 -4.84
C VAL A 323 38.26 -11.45 -4.58
N ASP A 324 37.70 -12.66 -4.55
CA ASP A 324 38.45 -13.88 -4.30
C ASP A 324 39.41 -14.27 -5.46
N MET A 325 39.07 -13.85 -6.70
CA MET A 325 39.84 -14.16 -7.90
C MET A 325 41.09 -13.30 -8.08
N ILE A 326 41.04 -12.03 -7.60
CA ILE A 326 42.08 -11.04 -7.93
C ILE A 326 42.84 -10.50 -6.72
N THR A 327 42.35 -10.73 -5.49
CA THR A 327 43.05 -10.24 -4.28
C THR A 327 44.41 -10.90 -4.16
N THR A 328 45.46 -10.08 -4.04
CA THR A 328 46.82 -10.61 -3.92
C THR A 328 47.06 -11.21 -2.53
N PRO A 329 48.03 -12.16 -2.39
CA PRO A 329 48.30 -12.79 -1.11
C PRO A 329 48.62 -11.80 0.02
N GLU A 330 49.29 -10.68 -0.30
CA GLU A 330 49.67 -9.65 0.65
C GLU A 330 48.47 -8.86 1.21
N GLN A 331 47.40 -8.72 0.42
CA GLN A 331 46.19 -7.99 0.77
C GLN A 331 45.07 -8.86 1.34
N LYS A 332 45.22 -10.19 1.25
CA LYS A 332 44.19 -11.14 1.62
C LYS A 332 43.63 -10.94 3.04
N ALA A 333 44.53 -10.82 4.03
CA ALA A 333 44.11 -10.63 5.42
C ALA A 333 43.35 -9.31 5.65
N ALA A 334 43.76 -8.22 4.99
CA ALA A 334 43.09 -6.93 5.09
C ALA A 334 41.71 -6.94 4.42
N VAL A 335 41.59 -7.62 3.27
CA VAL A 335 40.31 -7.76 2.55
C VAL A 335 39.31 -8.63 3.32
N GLU A 336 39.77 -9.74 3.91
CA GLU A 336 38.92 -10.60 4.75
C GLU A 336 38.42 -9.86 6.00
N ALA A 337 39.28 -9.13 6.68
CA ALA A 337 38.88 -8.33 7.84
C ALA A 337 37.82 -7.27 7.47
N TYR A 338 37.96 -6.60 6.33
CA TYR A 338 37.02 -5.62 5.84
C TYR A 338 35.66 -6.28 5.49
N ARG A 339 35.67 -7.45 4.84
CA ARG A 339 34.44 -8.23 4.54
C ARG A 339 33.71 -8.61 5.82
N ASP A 340 34.43 -9.02 6.86
CA ASP A 340 33.87 -9.36 8.18
C ASP A 340 33.22 -8.15 8.88
N GLU A 341 33.79 -6.97 8.73
CA GLU A 341 33.20 -5.73 9.26
C GLU A 341 31.88 -5.39 8.56
N ILE A 342 31.82 -5.56 7.21
CA ILE A 342 30.68 -5.11 6.40
C ILE A 342 29.53 -6.12 6.37
N LYS A 343 29.76 -7.41 6.64
CA LYS A 343 28.72 -8.47 6.53
C LYS A 343 27.46 -8.23 7.39
N HIS A 344 27.55 -7.38 8.42
CA HIS A 344 26.43 -7.04 9.30
C HIS A 344 25.59 -5.86 8.82
N LYS A 345 26.02 -5.15 7.77
CA LYS A 345 25.28 -4.03 7.18
C LYS A 345 24.34 -4.54 6.08
N THR A 346 23.07 -4.18 6.17
CA THR A 346 22.09 -4.40 5.07
C THR A 346 22.40 -3.49 3.89
N GLU A 347 21.95 -3.86 2.70
CA GLU A 347 22.10 -3.01 1.51
C GLU A 347 21.46 -1.62 1.69
N ARG A 348 20.33 -1.53 2.40
CA ARG A 348 19.66 -0.26 2.69
C ARG A 348 20.53 0.64 3.56
N GLU A 349 21.16 0.08 4.57
CA GLU A 349 22.11 0.81 5.44
C GLU A 349 23.32 1.27 4.66
N ARG A 350 23.88 0.40 3.80
CA ARG A 350 25.03 0.73 2.95
C ARG A 350 24.71 1.88 1.97
N ILE A 351 23.48 1.94 1.42
CA ILE A 351 23.04 3.04 0.56
C ILE A 351 22.87 4.34 1.35
N ALA A 352 22.42 4.27 2.61
CA ALA A 352 22.17 5.42 3.47
C ALA A 352 23.44 5.95 4.13
N ASP A 353 24.46 5.08 4.33
CA ASP A 353 25.72 5.43 4.99
C ASP A 353 26.56 6.37 4.11
N ARG A 354 26.90 7.54 4.66
CA ARG A 354 27.78 8.51 4.00
C ARG A 354 29.25 8.34 4.40
N LYS A 355 29.57 7.39 5.28
CA LYS A 355 30.93 7.15 5.74
C LYS A 355 31.70 6.38 4.66
N VAL A 356 32.74 6.99 4.14
CA VAL A 356 33.59 6.35 3.13
C VAL A 356 34.46 5.28 3.80
N SER A 357 34.42 4.05 3.27
CA SER A 357 35.28 2.94 3.70
C SER A 357 35.73 2.10 2.50
N GLY A 358 36.81 1.38 2.62
CA GLY A 358 37.30 0.49 1.56
C GLY A 358 38.71 -0.05 1.84
N VAL A 359 39.06 -1.10 1.08
CA VAL A 359 40.37 -1.77 1.16
C VAL A 359 40.91 -2.07 -0.24
N PHE A 360 42.24 -1.91 -0.43
CA PHE A 360 42.91 -2.19 -1.70
C PHE A 360 43.07 -3.70 -1.88
N THR A 361 42.83 -4.23 -3.07
CA THR A 361 42.99 -5.68 -3.38
C THR A 361 44.43 -6.08 -3.72
N GLY A 362 45.32 -5.11 -3.97
CA GLY A 362 46.64 -5.36 -4.54
C GLY A 362 46.66 -5.50 -6.07
N ALA A 363 45.49 -5.64 -6.71
CA ALA A 363 45.40 -5.83 -8.16
C ALA A 363 45.12 -4.54 -8.91
N TYR A 364 45.46 -4.52 -10.19
CA TYR A 364 45.24 -3.41 -11.12
C TYR A 364 44.43 -3.89 -12.32
N ALA A 365 43.55 -3.05 -12.84
CA ALA A 365 42.80 -3.30 -14.06
C ALA A 365 43.24 -2.36 -15.18
N VAL A 366 43.16 -2.81 -16.43
CA VAL A 366 43.51 -2.01 -17.59
C VAL A 366 42.30 -1.30 -18.14
N ASN A 367 42.29 0.02 -18.20
CA ASN A 367 41.24 0.81 -18.82
C ASN A 367 41.22 0.54 -20.34
N PRO A 368 40.11 0.06 -20.92
CA PRO A 368 40.07 -0.39 -22.31
C PRO A 368 40.21 0.74 -23.35
N LEU A 369 40.02 2.01 -22.98
CA LEU A 369 40.17 3.16 -23.89
C LEU A 369 41.50 3.87 -23.78
N THR A 370 42.11 3.89 -22.59
CA THR A 370 43.37 4.59 -22.33
C THR A 370 44.60 3.67 -22.25
N GLY A 371 44.38 2.36 -22.06
CA GLY A 371 45.45 1.39 -21.81
C GLY A 371 46.16 1.53 -20.45
N LYS A 372 45.71 2.44 -19.60
CA LYS A 372 46.34 2.69 -18.27
C LYS A 372 45.91 1.65 -17.24
N GLU A 373 46.83 1.24 -16.41
CA GLU A 373 46.54 0.42 -15.21
C GLU A 373 45.95 1.29 -14.12
N ILE A 374 44.86 0.86 -13.51
CA ILE A 374 44.11 1.52 -12.44
C ILE A 374 43.90 0.55 -11.27
N PRO A 375 44.04 1.01 -10.00
CA PRO A 375 43.93 0.13 -8.83
C PRO A 375 42.49 -0.37 -8.62
N VAL A 376 42.35 -1.60 -8.13
CA VAL A 376 41.06 -2.21 -7.80
C VAL A 376 40.87 -2.28 -6.29
N TRP A 377 39.79 -1.70 -5.81
CA TRP A 377 39.39 -1.61 -4.40
C TRP A 377 38.15 -2.43 -4.08
N VAL A 378 37.93 -2.71 -2.81
CA VAL A 378 36.66 -3.25 -2.29
C VAL A 378 36.03 -2.20 -1.39
N SER A 379 34.73 -1.92 -1.57
CA SER A 379 34.02 -0.96 -0.73
C SER A 379 32.53 -1.28 -0.60
N ASP A 380 31.96 -0.93 0.55
CA ASP A 380 30.56 -1.18 0.89
C ASP A 380 29.53 -0.31 0.14
N TYR A 381 29.97 0.78 -0.52
CA TYR A 381 29.06 1.59 -1.34
C TYR A 381 28.70 0.93 -2.69
N VAL A 382 29.40 -0.15 -3.07
CA VAL A 382 29.08 -0.95 -4.25
C VAL A 382 28.28 -2.18 -3.84
N LEU A 383 27.16 -2.44 -4.53
CA LEU A 383 26.25 -3.54 -4.22
C LEU A 383 26.41 -4.69 -5.22
N ALA A 384 26.51 -5.92 -4.73
CA ALA A 384 26.71 -7.11 -5.57
C ALA A 384 25.49 -7.38 -6.48
N GLY A 385 24.28 -7.02 -6.06
CA GLY A 385 23.07 -7.26 -6.81
C GLY A 385 22.72 -6.17 -7.83
N TYR A 386 23.49 -5.10 -7.94
CA TYR A 386 23.29 -4.08 -8.96
C TYR A 386 24.39 -4.16 -10.01
N GLY A 387 24.01 -4.41 -11.27
CA GLY A 387 24.98 -4.57 -12.36
C GLY A 387 25.75 -5.88 -12.24
N THR A 388 27.06 -5.78 -12.14
CA THR A 388 28.01 -6.91 -12.09
C THR A 388 28.70 -7.07 -10.74
N GLY A 389 28.37 -6.23 -9.77
CA GLY A 389 29.11 -6.13 -8.50
C GLY A 389 30.50 -5.52 -8.65
N ALA A 390 30.77 -4.87 -9.77
CA ALA A 390 31.98 -4.09 -10.06
C ALA A 390 31.59 -2.77 -10.72
N ILE A 391 32.20 -1.68 -10.33
CA ILE A 391 32.02 -0.36 -10.95
C ILE A 391 33.36 0.23 -11.42
N MET A 392 33.31 1.01 -12.49
CA MET A 392 34.34 1.94 -12.85
C MET A 392 34.11 3.26 -12.09
N ALA A 393 35.09 3.76 -11.38
CA ALA A 393 34.97 4.97 -10.57
C ALA A 393 35.48 6.20 -11.31
N VAL A 394 34.62 7.24 -11.35
CA VAL A 394 34.89 8.50 -12.05
C VAL A 394 34.75 9.66 -11.06
N PRO A 395 35.76 9.91 -10.25
CA PRO A 395 35.67 10.83 -9.11
C PRO A 395 35.37 12.28 -9.49
N ALA A 396 35.71 12.72 -10.69
CA ALA A 396 35.36 14.05 -11.15
C ALA A 396 33.84 14.26 -11.38
N HIS A 397 33.05 13.19 -11.58
CA HIS A 397 31.65 13.25 -12.03
C HIS A 397 30.69 12.33 -11.27
N ASP A 398 31.12 11.82 -10.09
CA ASP A 398 30.28 11.09 -9.12
C ASP A 398 30.72 11.43 -7.70
N SER A 399 29.80 11.90 -6.88
CA SER A 399 30.11 12.40 -5.53
C SER A 399 30.63 11.32 -4.56
N ARG A 400 30.21 10.07 -4.73
CA ARG A 400 30.68 8.94 -3.91
C ARG A 400 32.12 8.57 -4.30
N ASP A 401 32.38 8.48 -5.60
CA ASP A 401 33.70 8.22 -6.15
C ASP A 401 34.68 9.36 -5.78
N TYR A 402 34.18 10.61 -5.78
CA TYR A 402 34.95 11.78 -5.34
C TYR A 402 35.36 11.66 -3.87
N ALA A 403 34.37 11.38 -3.00
CA ALA A 403 34.67 11.23 -1.56
C ALA A 403 35.68 10.08 -1.30
N PHE A 404 35.54 8.99 -2.06
CA PHE A 404 36.48 7.86 -1.99
C PHE A 404 37.88 8.25 -2.46
N ALA A 405 37.96 8.89 -3.63
CA ALA A 405 39.26 9.35 -4.18
C ALA A 405 39.99 10.34 -3.25
N ARG A 406 39.26 11.27 -2.64
CA ARG A 406 39.85 12.22 -1.66
C ARG A 406 40.34 11.50 -0.42
N LYS A 407 39.63 10.50 0.08
CA LYS A 407 40.06 9.74 1.26
C LYS A 407 41.33 8.92 1.04
N PHE A 408 41.44 8.29 -0.15
CA PHE A 408 42.55 7.38 -0.46
C PHE A 408 43.59 7.98 -1.40
N ASP A 409 43.60 9.31 -1.56
CA ASP A 409 44.53 10.09 -2.40
C ASP A 409 44.67 9.55 -3.83
N LEU A 410 43.50 9.28 -4.46
CA LEU A 410 43.42 8.77 -5.83
C LEU A 410 43.24 9.93 -6.83
N PRO A 411 43.71 9.81 -8.11
CA PRO A 411 43.61 10.86 -9.10
C PRO A 411 42.16 11.24 -9.44
N ILE A 412 41.93 12.54 -9.66
CA ILE A 412 40.60 13.09 -10.11
C ILE A 412 40.84 13.82 -11.43
N ILE A 413 40.20 13.35 -12.52
CA ILE A 413 40.39 13.87 -13.86
C ILE A 413 39.09 14.50 -14.34
N PRO A 414 38.96 15.83 -14.46
CA PRO A 414 37.76 16.48 -14.99
C PRO A 414 37.60 16.20 -16.49
N LEU A 415 36.39 15.87 -16.91
CA LEU A 415 36.05 15.52 -18.30
C LEU A 415 35.08 16.52 -18.95
N ILE A 416 34.61 17.52 -18.23
CA ILE A 416 33.69 18.54 -18.73
C ILE A 416 34.37 19.90 -18.64
N GLU A 417 34.26 20.69 -19.71
CA GLU A 417 34.82 22.03 -19.82
C GLU A 417 34.26 22.95 -18.73
N GLY A 418 35.15 23.61 -17.97
CA GLY A 418 34.78 24.52 -16.88
C GLY A 418 34.34 23.84 -15.59
N ALA A 419 34.41 22.52 -15.48
CA ALA A 419 34.11 21.80 -14.24
C ALA A 419 35.24 22.07 -13.21
N ASP A 420 34.92 22.72 -12.11
CA ASP A 420 35.77 22.84 -10.95
C ASP A 420 35.56 21.64 -10.02
N VAL A 421 36.56 20.81 -9.91
CA VAL A 421 36.58 19.59 -9.07
C VAL A 421 37.54 19.70 -7.89
N SER A 422 37.93 20.92 -7.47
CA SER A 422 38.85 21.14 -6.38
C SER A 422 38.26 20.80 -5.01
N GLU A 423 36.97 21.09 -4.80
CA GLU A 423 36.29 20.91 -3.51
C GLU A 423 35.16 19.84 -3.56
N GLU A 424 34.54 19.65 -4.72
CA GLU A 424 33.45 18.69 -4.91
C GLU A 424 33.47 18.13 -6.34
N SER A 425 32.69 17.06 -6.57
CA SER A 425 32.49 16.51 -7.92
C SER A 425 31.54 17.37 -8.74
N PHE A 426 31.68 17.33 -10.07
CA PHE A 426 30.76 17.94 -11.01
C PHE A 426 29.81 16.87 -11.59
N ASP A 427 28.70 16.62 -10.90
CA ASP A 427 27.77 15.53 -11.20
C ASP A 427 26.76 15.85 -12.34
N ALA A 428 26.75 17.10 -12.83
CA ALA A 428 25.88 17.50 -13.92
C ALA A 428 26.17 16.73 -15.21
N LYS A 429 25.10 16.36 -15.92
CA LYS A 429 25.17 15.59 -17.17
C LYS A 429 25.12 16.52 -18.39
N GLU A 430 25.73 17.68 -18.28
CA GLU A 430 25.71 18.77 -19.27
C GLU A 430 27.12 19.32 -19.50
N GLY A 431 27.35 19.92 -20.65
CA GLY A 431 28.61 20.53 -21.02
C GLY A 431 29.30 19.84 -22.19
N ARG A 432 30.53 20.29 -22.48
CA ARG A 432 31.37 19.74 -23.56
C ARG A 432 32.50 18.92 -22.96
N MET A 433 32.79 17.81 -23.63
CA MET A 433 33.85 16.90 -23.20
C MET A 433 35.24 17.49 -23.42
N ILE A 434 36.11 17.27 -22.43
CA ILE A 434 37.57 17.53 -22.48
C ILE A 434 38.33 16.31 -21.92
N ASN A 435 39.60 16.22 -22.12
CA ASN A 435 40.48 15.13 -21.61
C ASN A 435 39.98 13.72 -21.99
N SER A 436 39.25 13.59 -23.07
CA SER A 436 38.50 12.39 -23.48
C SER A 436 38.88 11.96 -24.90
N ALA A 437 40.20 11.79 -25.17
CA ALA A 437 40.68 11.34 -26.48
C ALA A 437 41.83 10.30 -26.33
N SER A 438 41.81 9.34 -27.26
CA SER A 438 42.90 8.40 -27.56
C SER A 438 43.07 8.27 -29.05
N ASP A 439 44.03 7.48 -29.52
CA ASP A 439 44.22 7.15 -30.97
C ASP A 439 43.02 6.43 -31.60
N ARG A 440 42.12 5.87 -30.79
CA ARG A 440 40.94 5.06 -31.25
C ARG A 440 39.63 5.81 -31.15
N LEU A 441 39.48 6.72 -30.18
CA LEU A 441 38.25 7.45 -29.93
C LEU A 441 38.56 8.85 -29.41
N ASP A 442 37.97 9.87 -30.04
CA ASP A 442 38.01 11.26 -29.57
C ASP A 442 36.59 11.78 -29.31
N LEU A 443 36.37 12.21 -28.07
CA LEU A 443 35.11 12.77 -27.58
C LEU A 443 35.22 14.27 -27.30
N ASN A 444 36.41 14.87 -27.35
CA ASN A 444 36.62 16.28 -27.02
C ASN A 444 35.71 17.20 -27.84
N GLY A 445 35.15 18.20 -27.22
CA GLY A 445 34.24 19.17 -27.84
C GLY A 445 32.82 18.68 -28.08
N LEU A 446 32.52 17.39 -27.98
CA LEU A 446 31.14 16.85 -28.06
C LEU A 446 30.38 17.21 -26.79
N THR A 447 29.04 17.34 -26.91
CA THR A 447 28.18 17.38 -25.75
C THR A 447 28.17 16.01 -25.06
N VAL A 448 27.84 15.95 -23.76
CA VAL A 448 27.72 14.69 -22.98
C VAL A 448 26.81 13.69 -23.70
N LYS A 449 25.67 14.13 -24.23
CA LYS A 449 24.73 13.26 -24.95
C LYS A 449 25.33 12.65 -26.23
N GLU A 450 26.03 13.47 -27.03
CA GLU A 450 26.73 13.01 -28.24
C GLU A 450 27.87 12.05 -27.90
N ALA A 451 28.64 12.36 -26.84
CA ALA A 451 29.71 11.51 -26.35
C ALA A 451 29.21 10.12 -25.88
N ILE A 452 28.10 10.07 -25.11
CA ILE A 452 27.48 8.81 -24.71
C ILE A 452 27.11 7.97 -25.93
N ALA A 453 26.42 8.59 -26.94
CA ALA A 453 25.97 7.88 -28.10
C ALA A 453 27.16 7.38 -28.98
N LYS A 454 28.20 8.18 -29.14
CA LYS A 454 29.42 7.82 -29.87
C LYS A 454 30.18 6.70 -29.18
N THR A 455 30.34 6.77 -27.84
CA THR A 455 31.05 5.77 -27.07
C THR A 455 30.30 4.42 -27.07
N LYS A 456 28.96 4.41 -26.95
CA LYS A 456 28.17 3.17 -27.04
C LYS A 456 28.40 2.46 -28.40
N LYS A 457 28.33 3.20 -29.51
CA LYS A 457 28.60 2.62 -30.81
C LYS A 457 30.02 2.10 -30.97
N PHE A 458 31.00 2.81 -30.40
CA PHE A 458 32.40 2.41 -30.40
C PHE A 458 32.62 1.12 -29.61
N ILE A 459 32.05 1.00 -28.42
CA ILE A 459 32.15 -0.18 -27.57
C ILE A 459 31.68 -1.45 -28.28
N GLU A 460 30.55 -1.36 -29.02
CA GLU A 460 30.00 -2.50 -29.77
C GLU A 460 30.86 -2.82 -31.00
N ALA A 461 31.26 -1.79 -31.76
CA ALA A 461 32.06 -1.96 -32.96
C ALA A 461 33.43 -2.59 -32.69
N GLU A 462 34.07 -2.24 -31.57
CA GLU A 462 35.39 -2.71 -31.17
C GLU A 462 35.36 -3.99 -30.29
N GLY A 463 34.16 -4.53 -30.02
CA GLY A 463 34.01 -5.74 -29.21
C GLY A 463 34.47 -5.56 -27.75
N LEU A 464 34.50 -4.31 -27.23
CA LEU A 464 34.87 -4.00 -25.87
C LEU A 464 33.76 -4.28 -24.86
N GLY A 465 32.55 -4.50 -25.34
CA GLY A 465 31.34 -4.75 -24.58
C GLY A 465 30.08 -4.67 -25.43
N ARG A 466 28.96 -4.32 -24.81
CA ARG A 466 27.65 -4.20 -25.51
C ARG A 466 26.77 -3.13 -24.88
N VAL A 467 25.86 -2.57 -25.65
CA VAL A 467 24.78 -1.73 -25.12
C VAL A 467 23.72 -2.62 -24.46
N LYS A 468 23.23 -2.25 -23.29
CA LYS A 468 22.28 -3.03 -22.53
C LYS A 468 21.30 -2.15 -21.77
N VAL A 469 20.04 -2.58 -21.73
CA VAL A 469 19.06 -2.11 -20.76
C VAL A 469 19.20 -2.95 -19.51
N ASN A 470 19.33 -2.30 -18.37
CA ASN A 470 19.44 -2.94 -17.08
C ASN A 470 18.30 -2.47 -16.15
N TYR A 471 17.93 -3.30 -15.19
CA TYR A 471 16.90 -3.01 -14.20
C TYR A 471 17.48 -3.20 -12.79
N ARG A 472 17.07 -2.33 -11.86
CA ARG A 472 17.40 -2.49 -10.44
C ARG A 472 16.59 -3.59 -9.78
N LEU A 473 15.37 -3.83 -10.30
CA LEU A 473 14.47 -4.87 -9.82
C LEU A 473 15.18 -6.22 -9.82
N ARG A 474 15.15 -6.91 -8.71
CA ARG A 474 15.74 -8.23 -8.51
C ARG A 474 14.68 -9.31 -8.48
N ASP A 475 15.12 -10.54 -8.70
CA ASP A 475 14.29 -11.72 -8.50
C ASP A 475 13.89 -11.84 -7.03
N ALA A 476 12.65 -12.26 -6.80
CA ALA A 476 12.13 -12.42 -5.45
C ALA A 476 12.70 -13.65 -4.77
N ILE A 477 13.26 -13.49 -3.56
CA ILE A 477 13.64 -14.62 -2.70
C ILE A 477 12.35 -15.23 -2.16
N PHE A 478 12.13 -16.51 -2.49
CA PHE A 478 10.85 -17.19 -2.31
C PHE A 478 10.86 -18.28 -1.25
N SER A 479 11.99 -18.62 -0.66
CA SER A 479 12.10 -19.59 0.45
C SER A 479 12.09 -18.91 1.81
N ARG A 480 11.40 -19.54 2.78
CA ARG A 480 11.45 -19.19 4.20
C ARG A 480 11.68 -20.47 5.03
N GLN A 481 12.56 -20.37 6.00
CA GLN A 481 12.87 -21.44 6.95
C GLN A 481 11.88 -21.37 8.11
N ARG A 482 10.61 -21.59 7.80
CA ARG A 482 9.46 -21.46 8.72
C ARG A 482 8.56 -22.67 8.60
N TYR A 483 7.81 -22.95 9.68
CA TYR A 483 6.72 -23.92 9.66
C TYR A 483 5.43 -23.29 9.12
N TRP A 484 5.04 -22.10 9.65
CA TRP A 484 3.77 -21.47 9.33
C TRP A 484 3.84 -20.66 8.03
N GLY A 485 3.67 -21.33 6.92
CA GLY A 485 3.69 -20.84 5.55
C GLY A 485 3.22 -21.91 4.58
N GLU A 486 2.92 -21.56 3.34
CA GLU A 486 2.55 -22.54 2.31
C GLU A 486 3.73 -23.48 2.02
N PRO A 487 3.57 -24.80 2.16
CA PRO A 487 4.63 -25.76 1.81
C PRO A 487 4.84 -25.81 0.29
N PHE A 488 6.10 -25.95 -0.12
CA PHE A 488 6.43 -26.15 -1.54
C PHE A 488 5.98 -27.52 -2.04
N PRO A 489 5.32 -27.62 -3.20
CA PRO A 489 4.94 -28.90 -3.80
C PRO A 489 6.12 -29.57 -4.49
N VAL A 490 7.24 -29.73 -3.79
CA VAL A 490 8.53 -30.19 -4.34
C VAL A 490 9.06 -31.37 -3.55
N TYR A 491 9.52 -32.40 -4.27
CA TYR A 491 10.32 -33.50 -3.71
C TYR A 491 11.65 -33.62 -4.43
N TYR A 492 12.60 -34.25 -3.78
CA TYR A 492 13.95 -34.46 -4.32
C TYR A 492 14.24 -35.94 -4.60
N LYS A 493 14.59 -36.23 -5.85
CA LYS A 493 15.08 -37.53 -6.25
C LYS A 493 16.52 -37.39 -6.72
N ASP A 494 17.43 -38.07 -6.05
CA ASP A 494 18.87 -37.99 -6.31
C ASP A 494 19.42 -36.54 -6.34
N GLY A 495 18.84 -35.67 -5.50
CA GLY A 495 19.20 -34.26 -5.40
C GLY A 495 18.61 -33.38 -6.52
N VAL A 496 17.76 -33.96 -7.40
CA VAL A 496 17.03 -33.21 -8.44
C VAL A 496 15.63 -32.84 -7.93
N PRO A 497 15.22 -31.57 -7.98
CA PRO A 497 13.88 -31.14 -7.59
C PRO A 497 12.85 -31.52 -8.65
N HIS A 498 11.74 -32.10 -8.20
CA HIS A 498 10.56 -32.43 -8.99
C HIS A 498 9.31 -31.85 -8.37
N MET A 499 8.35 -31.44 -9.21
CA MET A 499 7.03 -31.01 -8.75
C MET A 499 6.15 -32.20 -8.41
N LEU A 500 5.38 -32.11 -7.33
CA LEU A 500 4.35 -33.09 -7.02
C LEU A 500 3.28 -33.11 -8.13
N PRO A 501 2.66 -34.28 -8.40
CA PRO A 501 1.52 -34.36 -9.31
C PRO A 501 0.37 -33.44 -8.89
N ALA A 502 -0.33 -32.86 -9.87
CA ALA A 502 -1.42 -31.92 -9.60
C ALA A 502 -2.57 -32.51 -8.77
N ASP A 503 -2.84 -33.80 -8.92
CA ASP A 503 -3.87 -34.53 -8.17
C ASP A 503 -3.47 -34.86 -6.72
N SER A 504 -2.21 -34.64 -6.34
CA SER A 504 -1.71 -34.77 -4.97
C SER A 504 -1.73 -33.45 -4.19
N LEU A 505 -2.14 -32.35 -4.83
CA LEU A 505 -2.30 -31.06 -4.15
C LEU A 505 -3.68 -30.93 -3.50
N PRO A 506 -3.81 -30.20 -2.38
CA PRO A 506 -2.75 -29.47 -1.69
C PRO A 506 -1.85 -30.37 -0.84
N LEU A 507 -0.55 -30.08 -0.85
CA LEU A 507 0.39 -30.65 0.12
C LEU A 507 0.15 -29.95 1.47
N LEU A 508 -0.26 -30.71 2.48
CA LEU A 508 -0.58 -30.20 3.81
C LEU A 508 0.66 -30.08 4.70
N LEU A 509 0.65 -29.11 5.63
CA LEU A 509 1.67 -29.02 6.67
C LEU A 509 1.60 -30.25 7.60
N PRO A 510 2.74 -30.87 7.98
CA PRO A 510 2.78 -32.01 8.87
C PRO A 510 2.73 -31.56 10.36
N GLU A 511 2.33 -32.45 11.23
CA GLU A 511 2.50 -32.27 12.67
C GLU A 511 3.99 -32.36 13.04
N ILE A 512 4.46 -31.42 13.87
CA ILE A 512 5.83 -31.38 14.40
C ILE A 512 5.83 -31.12 15.90
N ASP A 513 6.93 -31.50 16.58
CA ASP A 513 7.06 -31.37 18.02
C ASP A 513 7.38 -29.95 18.49
N LYS A 514 8.07 -29.17 17.68
CA LYS A 514 8.49 -27.78 17.98
C LYS A 514 8.57 -26.96 16.68
N TYR A 515 8.23 -25.68 16.78
CA TYR A 515 8.29 -24.71 15.65
C TYR A 515 9.67 -24.03 15.53
N LEU A 516 10.73 -24.75 15.88
CA LEU A 516 12.12 -24.29 15.86
C LEU A 516 12.91 -25.13 14.86
N PRO A 517 14.02 -24.61 14.31
CA PRO A 517 14.95 -25.43 13.52
C PRO A 517 15.35 -26.71 14.24
N THR A 518 15.79 -27.72 13.47
CA THR A 518 16.34 -28.96 14.04
C THR A 518 17.67 -28.67 14.75
N GLU A 519 18.16 -29.63 15.52
CA GLU A 519 19.45 -29.55 16.21
C GLU A 519 20.63 -29.49 15.22
N THR A 520 20.42 -29.90 13.96
CA THR A 520 21.38 -29.82 12.85
C THR A 520 21.25 -28.54 12.05
N GLY A 521 20.30 -27.64 12.40
CA GLY A 521 20.07 -26.33 11.75
C GLY A 521 19.17 -26.39 10.50
N GLU A 522 18.50 -27.51 10.26
CA GLU A 522 17.49 -27.61 9.19
C GLU A 522 16.22 -26.81 9.58
N PRO A 523 15.42 -26.34 8.60
CA PRO A 523 14.13 -25.68 8.85
C PRO A 523 13.19 -26.53 9.71
N PRO A 524 12.19 -25.93 10.39
CA PRO A 524 11.27 -26.64 11.27
C PRO A 524 10.58 -27.86 10.66
N LEU A 525 10.29 -27.86 9.35
CA LEU A 525 9.73 -29.02 8.65
C LEU A 525 10.64 -30.26 8.69
N GLY A 526 11.95 -30.10 8.88
CA GLY A 526 12.89 -31.20 9.10
C GLY A 526 12.61 -32.01 10.38
N ARG A 527 11.78 -31.51 11.30
CA ARG A 527 11.33 -32.23 12.50
C ARG A 527 10.20 -33.23 12.22
N ALA A 528 9.56 -33.15 11.07
CA ALA A 528 8.49 -34.08 10.70
C ALA A 528 9.02 -35.49 10.42
N LYS A 529 8.40 -36.50 11.02
CA LYS A 529 8.90 -37.89 10.96
C LYS A 529 8.78 -38.55 9.58
N ASN A 530 7.80 -38.14 8.77
CA ASN A 530 7.50 -38.77 7.46
C ASN A 530 7.27 -37.68 6.41
N TRP A 531 8.17 -36.68 6.34
CA TRP A 531 8.08 -35.60 5.35
C TRP A 531 8.75 -36.05 4.04
N CYS A 532 8.05 -36.97 3.33
CA CYS A 532 8.47 -37.58 2.07
C CYS A 532 7.25 -38.01 1.24
N THR A 533 7.48 -38.26 -0.04
CA THR A 533 6.47 -38.88 -0.92
C THR A 533 6.15 -40.30 -0.50
N PRO A 534 5.07 -40.94 -1.02
CA PRO A 534 4.77 -42.34 -0.75
C PRO A 534 5.93 -43.30 -1.14
N GLU A 535 6.75 -42.93 -2.12
CA GLU A 535 7.91 -43.67 -2.59
C GLU A 535 9.17 -43.44 -1.72
N GLY A 536 9.09 -42.51 -0.74
CA GLY A 536 10.17 -42.22 0.20
C GLY A 536 11.11 -41.06 -0.23
N TYR A 537 10.78 -40.33 -1.28
CA TYR A 537 11.58 -39.14 -1.67
C TYR A 537 11.34 -37.98 -0.73
N PRO A 538 12.40 -37.32 -0.22
CA PRO A 538 12.24 -36.20 0.73
C PRO A 538 11.55 -34.99 0.08
N LEU A 539 10.65 -34.35 0.81
CA LEU A 539 9.99 -33.11 0.44
C LEU A 539 10.81 -31.86 0.83
N GLU A 540 10.55 -30.74 0.18
CA GLU A 540 11.17 -29.45 0.50
C GLU A 540 10.91 -29.06 1.96
N LEU A 541 11.95 -28.57 2.65
CA LEU A 541 11.88 -28.19 4.05
C LEU A 541 11.53 -26.71 4.27
N ASN A 542 11.65 -25.87 3.24
CA ASN A 542 11.25 -24.47 3.30
C ASN A 542 9.76 -24.32 3.03
N THR A 543 9.21 -23.17 3.43
CA THR A 543 7.87 -22.72 3.04
C THR A 543 7.96 -21.46 2.20
N MET A 544 6.88 -21.14 1.48
CA MET A 544 6.76 -19.91 0.71
C MET A 544 6.60 -18.70 1.63
N PRO A 545 6.96 -17.49 1.20
CA PRO A 545 6.72 -16.27 1.96
C PRO A 545 5.23 -15.93 1.99
N GLY A 546 4.78 -15.14 2.99
CA GLY A 546 3.37 -14.74 3.11
C GLY A 546 2.82 -14.03 1.87
N PHE A 547 3.68 -13.27 1.13
CA PHE A 547 3.23 -12.61 -0.09
C PHE A 547 2.87 -13.58 -1.24
N ALA A 548 3.20 -14.86 -1.15
CA ALA A 548 2.77 -15.85 -2.13
C ALA A 548 1.25 -15.98 -2.16
N GLY A 549 0.63 -16.14 -0.98
CA GLY A 549 -0.82 -16.21 -0.83
C GLY A 549 -1.53 -14.92 -1.22
N SER A 550 -0.97 -13.76 -0.86
CA SER A 550 -1.60 -12.47 -1.15
C SER A 550 -1.43 -11.97 -2.59
N SER A 551 -0.61 -12.64 -3.42
CA SER A 551 -0.33 -12.16 -4.78
C SER A 551 -1.49 -12.32 -5.77
N ALA A 552 -2.38 -13.31 -5.57
CA ALA A 552 -3.49 -13.61 -6.49
C ALA A 552 -4.86 -13.73 -5.80
N TYR A 553 -4.99 -13.29 -4.56
CA TYR A 553 -6.18 -13.47 -3.75
C TYR A 553 -7.44 -12.81 -4.35
N TYR A 554 -7.28 -11.69 -5.05
CA TYR A 554 -8.36 -11.01 -5.77
C TYR A 554 -9.04 -11.89 -6.83
N LEU A 555 -8.33 -12.83 -7.43
CA LEU A 555 -8.89 -13.80 -8.37
C LEU A 555 -9.73 -14.85 -7.64
N ARG A 556 -9.25 -15.32 -6.48
CA ARG A 556 -9.94 -16.33 -5.72
C ARG A 556 -11.29 -15.85 -5.17
N TYR A 557 -11.40 -14.58 -4.83
CA TYR A 557 -12.69 -13.98 -4.45
C TYR A 557 -13.75 -14.01 -5.54
N MET A 558 -13.35 -14.03 -6.82
CA MET A 558 -14.30 -14.12 -7.93
C MET A 558 -15.01 -15.48 -7.97
N ASP A 559 -14.33 -16.54 -7.50
CA ASP A 559 -14.80 -17.93 -7.58
C ASP A 559 -14.23 -18.79 -6.42
N PRO A 560 -14.52 -18.45 -5.14
CA PRO A 560 -13.81 -18.98 -3.98
C PRO A 560 -14.06 -20.47 -3.73
N HIS A 561 -15.17 -21.03 -4.23
CA HIS A 561 -15.56 -22.42 -4.02
C HIS A 561 -15.19 -23.35 -5.18
N ASN A 562 -14.54 -22.85 -6.22
CA ASN A 562 -14.11 -23.66 -7.36
C ASN A 562 -12.98 -24.61 -6.96
N GLY A 563 -13.23 -25.91 -7.02
CA GLY A 563 -12.22 -26.92 -6.72
C GLY A 563 -11.38 -27.35 -7.92
N ASN A 564 -11.69 -26.87 -9.13
CA ASN A 564 -11.05 -27.32 -10.37
C ASN A 564 -10.07 -26.28 -10.93
N GLU A 565 -10.29 -25.00 -10.68
CA GLU A 565 -9.51 -23.89 -11.19
C GLU A 565 -9.37 -22.78 -10.13
N LEU A 566 -8.31 -22.00 -10.20
CA LEU A 566 -8.10 -20.80 -9.36
C LEU A 566 -9.30 -19.85 -9.49
N VAL A 567 -9.75 -19.64 -10.72
CA VAL A 567 -10.93 -18.88 -11.11
C VAL A 567 -11.44 -19.42 -12.43
N SER A 568 -12.76 -19.61 -12.57
CA SER A 568 -13.36 -20.06 -13.83
C SER A 568 -13.25 -18.98 -14.91
N PRO A 569 -13.17 -19.37 -16.20
CA PRO A 569 -13.23 -18.42 -17.31
C PRO A 569 -14.49 -17.54 -17.29
N GLU A 570 -15.64 -18.07 -16.84
CA GLU A 570 -16.88 -17.34 -16.70
C GLU A 570 -16.77 -16.23 -15.64
N ALA A 571 -16.30 -16.57 -14.43
CA ALA A 571 -16.14 -15.61 -13.35
C ALA A 571 -15.10 -14.54 -13.68
N ASN A 572 -13.95 -14.93 -14.24
CA ASN A 572 -12.94 -13.97 -14.64
C ASN A 572 -13.38 -13.12 -15.84
N GLY A 573 -14.10 -13.68 -16.80
CA GLY A 573 -14.67 -12.97 -17.95
C GLY A 573 -15.68 -11.91 -17.53
N TYR A 574 -16.47 -12.16 -16.49
CA TYR A 574 -17.43 -11.21 -15.94
C TYR A 574 -16.77 -10.17 -15.01
N TRP A 575 -16.06 -10.60 -13.97
CA TRP A 575 -15.46 -9.69 -12.97
C TRP A 575 -14.19 -9.00 -13.47
N GLN A 576 -13.44 -9.60 -14.39
CA GLN A 576 -12.25 -9.08 -15.05
C GLN A 576 -11.13 -8.68 -14.06
N GLN A 577 -10.93 -7.39 -13.86
CA GLN A 577 -9.99 -6.83 -12.92
C GLN A 577 -10.72 -6.11 -11.77
N VAL A 578 -10.03 -5.84 -10.68
CA VAL A 578 -10.55 -5.01 -9.59
C VAL A 578 -10.71 -3.57 -10.10
N ASP A 579 -11.93 -3.02 -10.00
CA ASP A 579 -12.24 -1.66 -10.46
C ASP A 579 -11.72 -0.60 -9.47
N LEU A 580 -11.88 -0.86 -8.16
CA LEU A 580 -11.37 -0.01 -7.09
C LEU A 580 -10.65 -0.86 -6.05
N TYR A 581 -9.38 -0.54 -5.81
CA TYR A 581 -8.54 -1.17 -4.81
C TYR A 581 -8.14 -0.15 -3.75
N VAL A 582 -8.35 -0.46 -2.46
CA VAL A 582 -8.05 0.44 -1.34
C VAL A 582 -7.04 -0.21 -0.41
N GLY A 583 -5.96 0.50 -0.07
CA GLY A 583 -4.94 -0.02 0.82
C GLY A 583 -3.75 0.92 1.04
N GLY A 584 -2.85 0.54 1.94
CA GLY A 584 -1.72 1.38 2.38
C GLY A 584 -0.63 1.58 1.32
N THR A 585 0.05 2.72 1.39
CA THR A 585 1.18 3.07 0.50
C THR A 585 2.42 2.20 0.72
N GLU A 586 2.56 1.58 1.89
CA GLU A 586 3.67 0.69 2.24
C GLU A 586 3.77 -0.54 1.34
N HIS A 587 2.69 -0.89 0.65
CA HIS A 587 2.63 -2.02 -0.26
C HIS A 587 3.09 -1.71 -1.70
N ALA A 588 3.51 -0.47 -1.99
CA ALA A 588 3.85 0.00 -3.35
C ALA A 588 4.97 -0.82 -4.01
N THR A 589 6.01 -1.18 -3.28
CA THR A 589 7.20 -1.90 -3.78
C THR A 589 7.21 -3.40 -3.46
N GLY A 590 6.27 -3.88 -2.64
CA GLY A 590 6.11 -5.29 -2.28
C GLY A 590 4.89 -5.91 -2.96
N HIS A 591 3.79 -6.01 -2.21
CA HIS A 591 2.55 -6.65 -2.64
C HIS A 591 2.06 -6.23 -4.04
N LEU A 592 2.03 -4.93 -4.34
CA LEU A 592 1.53 -4.44 -5.64
C LEU A 592 2.39 -4.91 -6.82
N ILE A 593 3.72 -4.95 -6.68
CA ILE A 593 4.62 -5.47 -7.72
C ILE A 593 4.42 -6.96 -7.89
N TYR A 594 4.34 -7.73 -6.79
CA TYR A 594 4.15 -9.17 -6.86
C TYR A 594 2.78 -9.56 -7.45
N SER A 595 1.70 -8.87 -7.06
CA SER A 595 0.37 -9.10 -7.65
C SER A 595 0.35 -8.80 -9.15
N ARG A 596 1.00 -7.70 -9.59
CA ARG A 596 1.11 -7.36 -11.01
C ARG A 596 1.94 -8.37 -11.79
N PHE A 597 3.05 -8.85 -11.21
CA PHE A 597 3.87 -9.91 -11.78
C PHE A 597 3.06 -11.21 -11.93
N TRP A 598 2.39 -11.64 -10.85
CA TRP A 598 1.59 -12.87 -10.82
C TRP A 598 0.47 -12.84 -11.86
N ASN A 599 -0.22 -11.71 -11.92
CA ASN A 599 -1.29 -11.52 -12.89
C ASN A 599 -0.80 -11.56 -14.35
N LYS A 600 0.35 -10.92 -14.64
CA LYS A 600 0.95 -10.95 -15.99
C LYS A 600 1.38 -12.37 -16.37
N PHE A 601 1.90 -13.14 -15.43
CA PHE A 601 2.21 -14.54 -15.65
C PHE A 601 0.95 -15.37 -15.97
N LEU A 602 -0.10 -15.24 -15.18
CA LEU A 602 -1.39 -15.90 -15.43
C LEU A 602 -2.04 -15.44 -16.75
N TYR A 603 -1.86 -14.18 -17.11
CA TYR A 603 -2.30 -13.66 -18.41
C TYR A 603 -1.56 -14.33 -19.58
N ASP A 604 -0.25 -14.54 -19.45
CA ASP A 604 0.54 -15.26 -20.45
C ASP A 604 0.05 -16.70 -20.65
N LEU A 605 -0.41 -17.35 -19.59
CA LEU A 605 -1.02 -18.67 -19.59
C LEU A 605 -2.46 -18.69 -20.12
N GLY A 606 -3.07 -17.55 -20.41
CA GLY A 606 -4.47 -17.43 -20.81
C GLY A 606 -5.48 -17.73 -19.69
N LYS A 607 -5.07 -17.65 -18.43
CA LYS A 607 -5.91 -17.93 -17.26
C LYS A 607 -6.71 -16.71 -16.77
N VAL A 608 -6.30 -15.51 -17.16
CA VAL A 608 -6.98 -14.25 -16.85
C VAL A 608 -7.11 -13.38 -18.09
N VAL A 609 -8.16 -12.57 -18.16
CA VAL A 609 -8.48 -11.74 -19.35
C VAL A 609 -7.83 -10.38 -19.35
N CYS A 610 -7.36 -9.88 -18.19
CA CYS A 610 -6.68 -8.59 -18.05
C CYS A 610 -5.22 -8.83 -17.64
N ASP A 611 -4.28 -8.03 -18.18
CA ASP A 611 -2.85 -8.14 -17.85
C ASP A 611 -2.44 -7.30 -16.62
N GLU A 612 -3.36 -6.49 -16.08
CA GLU A 612 -3.21 -5.76 -14.81
C GLU A 612 -4.34 -6.12 -13.85
N PRO A 613 -4.03 -6.35 -12.54
CA PRO A 613 -5.02 -6.81 -11.57
C PRO A 613 -5.94 -5.71 -11.06
N PHE A 614 -5.43 -4.47 -10.92
CA PHE A 614 -6.10 -3.36 -10.24
C PHE A 614 -6.15 -2.13 -11.14
N ARG A 615 -7.35 -1.66 -11.46
CA ARG A 615 -7.55 -0.49 -12.32
C ARG A 615 -7.25 0.82 -11.59
N LYS A 616 -8.04 1.11 -10.55
CA LYS A 616 -7.90 2.30 -9.72
C LYS A 616 -7.40 1.92 -8.33
N LEU A 617 -6.38 2.63 -7.86
CA LEU A 617 -5.85 2.48 -6.50
C LEU A 617 -6.07 3.77 -5.71
N VAL A 618 -6.64 3.63 -4.52
CA VAL A 618 -6.75 4.71 -3.53
C VAL A 618 -5.97 4.31 -2.29
N ASN A 619 -5.01 5.14 -1.92
CA ASN A 619 -4.21 4.91 -0.72
C ASN A 619 -4.75 5.79 0.42
N GLN A 620 -5.27 5.16 1.45
CA GLN A 620 -5.67 5.88 2.66
C GLN A 620 -4.44 6.33 3.46
N GLY A 621 -4.57 7.47 4.12
CA GLY A 621 -3.62 7.91 5.13
C GLY A 621 -3.73 7.07 6.41
N MET A 622 -2.84 7.32 7.37
CA MET A 622 -2.87 6.64 8.67
C MET A 622 -3.65 7.46 9.70
N ILE A 623 -4.47 6.79 10.51
CA ILE A 623 -4.94 7.35 11.77
C ILE A 623 -3.78 7.23 12.77
N GLN A 624 -3.31 8.38 13.24
CA GLN A 624 -2.24 8.47 14.22
C GLN A 624 -2.82 8.49 15.64
N GLY A 625 -2.08 7.91 16.58
CA GLY A 625 -2.44 7.94 17.99
C GLY A 625 -2.01 9.27 18.64
N ARG A 626 -2.78 9.71 19.60
CA ARG A 626 -2.35 10.73 20.53
C ARG A 626 -1.73 10.04 21.74
N SER A 627 -0.40 10.04 21.83
CA SER A 627 0.30 9.52 23.00
C SER A 627 0.26 10.54 24.13
N ASN A 628 0.06 10.07 25.35
CA ASN A 628 0.18 10.89 26.54
C ASN A 628 1.44 10.52 27.33
N PHE A 629 2.02 11.51 28.01
CA PHE A 629 3.26 11.36 28.77
C PHE A 629 3.09 11.77 30.21
N VAL A 630 3.63 10.95 31.12
CA VAL A 630 3.92 11.33 32.50
C VAL A 630 5.41 11.56 32.66
N TYR A 631 5.81 12.45 33.54
CA TYR A 631 7.21 12.87 33.72
C TYR A 631 7.74 12.34 35.05
N ARG A 632 8.54 11.28 34.96
CA ARG A 632 9.16 10.64 36.13
C ARG A 632 10.42 11.42 36.55
N ILE A 633 10.54 11.80 37.80
CA ILE A 633 11.78 12.35 38.36
C ILE A 633 12.81 11.23 38.38
N LYS A 634 14.00 11.51 37.84
CA LYS A 634 15.07 10.54 37.67
C LYS A 634 15.39 9.81 38.99
N ASP A 635 15.58 8.51 38.89
CA ASP A 635 15.90 7.60 40.03
C ASP A 635 14.86 7.59 41.17
N THR A 636 13.63 8.04 40.95
CA THR A 636 12.51 8.00 41.93
C THR A 636 11.29 7.31 41.37
N ASN A 637 10.24 7.11 42.24
CA ASN A 637 8.89 6.74 41.78
C ASN A 637 7.91 7.91 41.93
N THR A 638 8.42 9.13 41.77
CA THR A 638 7.65 10.37 41.84
C THR A 638 7.44 10.94 40.42
N PHE A 639 6.23 11.30 40.10
CA PHE A 639 5.81 11.84 38.81
C PHE A 639 5.36 13.30 38.96
N VAL A 640 5.83 14.18 38.09
CA VAL A 640 5.52 15.60 38.14
C VAL A 640 4.64 16.03 36.97
N THR A 641 3.65 16.88 37.23
CA THR A 641 2.74 17.41 36.19
C THR A 641 3.50 18.19 35.10
N LEU A 642 2.93 18.26 33.91
CA LEU A 642 3.52 18.95 32.75
C LEU A 642 4.02 20.38 33.04
N GLN A 643 3.26 21.16 33.84
CA GLN A 643 3.55 22.55 34.11
C GLN A 643 4.80 22.76 34.98
N LYS A 644 5.16 21.76 35.76
CA LYS A 644 6.30 21.80 36.72
C LYS A 644 7.47 20.91 36.31
N LYS A 645 7.39 20.24 35.13
CA LYS A 645 8.41 19.27 34.68
C LYS A 645 9.82 19.83 34.56
N ASP A 646 9.96 21.09 34.17
CA ASP A 646 11.24 21.75 33.96
C ASP A 646 11.91 22.21 35.30
N GLU A 647 11.23 22.05 36.42
CA GLU A 647 11.78 22.27 37.76
C GLU A 647 12.59 21.08 38.27
N TYR A 648 12.51 19.93 37.56
CA TYR A 648 13.13 18.65 37.96
C TYR A 648 13.85 18.00 36.79
N ASP A 649 14.82 17.13 37.08
CA ASP A 649 15.42 16.25 36.05
C ASP A 649 14.45 15.09 35.78
N THR A 650 13.71 15.20 34.68
CA THR A 650 12.61 14.27 34.38
C THR A 650 12.84 13.45 33.13
N THR A 651 12.28 12.23 33.12
CA THR A 651 12.19 11.36 31.94
C THR A 651 10.71 11.21 31.54
N PRO A 652 10.32 11.53 30.29
CA PRO A 652 8.98 11.28 29.80
C PRO A 652 8.72 9.79 29.63
N ILE A 653 7.58 9.32 30.10
CA ILE A 653 7.13 7.93 29.96
C ILE A 653 5.76 7.91 29.35
N HIS A 654 5.55 7.10 28.31
CA HIS A 654 4.24 6.88 27.72
C HIS A 654 3.27 6.27 28.74
N VAL A 655 2.06 6.79 28.77
CA VAL A 655 0.98 6.30 29.64
C VAL A 655 -0.22 5.88 28.82
N ASP A 656 -0.95 4.87 29.29
CA ASP A 656 -2.13 4.36 28.59
C ASP A 656 -3.19 5.45 28.42
N VAL A 657 -3.60 5.69 27.17
CA VAL A 657 -4.59 6.72 26.84
C VAL A 657 -5.95 6.49 27.51
N ASN A 658 -6.26 5.26 27.91
CA ASN A 658 -7.53 4.92 28.54
C ASN A 658 -7.62 5.37 30.01
N ILE A 659 -6.50 5.74 30.64
CA ILE A 659 -6.45 6.30 32.00
C ILE A 659 -6.16 7.81 32.00
N VAL A 660 -6.28 8.46 30.84
CA VAL A 660 -6.12 9.91 30.68
C VAL A 660 -7.41 10.48 30.06
N SER A 661 -7.97 11.51 30.66
CA SER A 661 -9.16 12.21 30.15
C SER A 661 -8.90 13.71 30.08
N ASN A 662 -9.05 14.33 28.91
CA ASN A 662 -8.74 15.74 28.69
C ASN A 662 -7.36 16.15 29.24
N ASP A 663 -6.35 15.35 28.94
CA ASP A 663 -4.96 15.47 29.41
C ASP A 663 -4.76 15.31 30.94
N ARG A 664 -5.78 14.93 31.68
CA ARG A 664 -5.72 14.67 33.11
C ARG A 664 -5.60 13.21 33.39
N LEU A 665 -4.59 12.85 34.18
CA LEU A 665 -4.31 11.48 34.61
C LEU A 665 -5.23 11.03 35.72
N ASP A 666 -5.84 9.86 35.59
CA ASP A 666 -6.45 9.15 36.71
C ASP A 666 -5.34 8.50 37.56
N LEU A 667 -5.03 9.11 38.70
CA LEU A 667 -3.94 8.71 39.58
C LEU A 667 -4.11 7.28 40.17
N GLU A 668 -5.34 6.90 40.49
CA GLU A 668 -5.63 5.59 41.04
C GLU A 668 -5.58 4.51 39.95
N ALA A 669 -6.06 4.83 38.75
CA ALA A 669 -5.91 3.92 37.61
C ALA A 669 -4.43 3.75 37.25
N PHE A 670 -3.62 4.80 37.32
CA PHE A 670 -2.18 4.75 37.04
C PHE A 670 -1.45 3.83 38.04
N ARG A 671 -1.73 3.91 39.34
CA ARG A 671 -1.15 3.02 40.36
C ARG A 671 -1.51 1.56 40.11
N ARG A 672 -2.69 1.28 39.58
CA ARG A 672 -3.15 -0.07 39.24
C ARG A 672 -2.66 -0.55 37.86
N TRP A 673 -2.27 0.33 37.00
CA TRP A 673 -1.88 -0.02 35.65
C TRP A 673 -0.63 -0.90 35.56
N ARG A 674 0.37 -0.62 36.40
CA ARG A 674 1.60 -1.42 36.48
C ARG A 674 2.00 -1.65 37.94
N PRO A 675 2.46 -2.87 38.31
CA PRO A 675 2.94 -3.15 39.67
C PRO A 675 4.04 -2.20 40.15
N ASP A 676 4.94 -1.77 39.23
CA ASP A 676 6.05 -0.85 39.51
C ASP A 676 5.60 0.56 39.92
N TYR A 677 4.34 0.91 39.65
CA TYR A 677 3.76 2.22 39.97
C TYR A 677 2.74 2.18 41.14
N ALA A 678 2.63 1.05 41.81
CA ALA A 678 1.67 0.91 42.90
C ALA A 678 1.87 1.96 44.03
N ASP A 679 3.15 2.31 44.31
CA ASP A 679 3.57 3.31 45.29
C ASP A 679 3.93 4.66 44.65
N ALA A 680 3.42 4.97 43.45
CA ALA A 680 3.74 6.21 42.76
C ALA A 680 3.26 7.44 43.54
N GLU A 681 4.14 8.44 43.67
CA GLU A 681 3.84 9.75 44.24
C GLU A 681 3.68 10.77 43.09
N PHE A 682 2.86 11.81 43.33
CA PHE A 682 2.54 12.81 42.31
C PHE A 682 2.74 14.21 42.86
N ILE A 683 3.44 15.04 42.05
CA ILE A 683 3.50 16.49 42.22
C ILE A 683 2.48 17.08 41.24
N LEU A 684 1.42 17.63 41.79
CA LEU A 684 0.27 18.15 41.06
C LEU A 684 0.44 19.64 40.70
N ASP A 685 -0.41 20.12 39.81
CA ASP A 685 -0.49 21.56 39.49
C ASP A 685 -1.17 22.36 40.64
N ASP A 686 -1.34 23.66 40.46
CA ASP A 686 -1.89 24.52 41.45
C ASP A 686 -3.41 24.33 41.70
N ASN A 687 -4.06 23.55 40.84
CA ASN A 687 -5.47 23.14 40.96
C ASN A 687 -5.63 21.75 41.59
N GLY A 688 -4.54 21.07 41.92
CA GLY A 688 -4.56 19.74 42.49
C GLY A 688 -4.76 18.64 41.45
N GLU A 689 -4.44 18.89 40.19
CA GLU A 689 -4.59 17.95 39.07
C GLU A 689 -3.22 17.56 38.48
N TYR A 690 -3.15 16.35 37.91
CA TYR A 690 -2.01 15.90 37.15
C TYR A 690 -2.30 16.04 35.64
N VAL A 691 -1.61 16.96 34.98
CA VAL A 691 -1.73 17.18 33.55
C VAL A 691 -0.60 16.46 32.83
N CYS A 692 -0.94 15.60 31.87
CA CYS A 692 0.00 14.88 31.02
C CYS A 692 0.51 15.75 29.85
N GLY A 693 1.73 15.48 29.40
CA GLY A 693 2.15 15.91 28.07
C GLY A 693 1.51 15.04 26.98
N TRP A 694 1.59 15.49 25.73
CA TRP A 694 1.09 14.71 24.60
C TRP A 694 1.90 14.96 23.31
N ALA A 695 1.87 13.95 22.42
CA ALA A 695 2.38 14.06 21.06
C ALA A 695 1.55 13.19 20.11
N VAL A 696 1.55 13.56 18.82
CA VAL A 696 0.95 12.74 17.77
C VAL A 696 2.00 11.77 17.27
N GLU A 697 1.72 10.46 17.40
CA GLU A 697 2.63 9.38 17.04
C GLU A 697 1.90 8.28 16.28
N LYS A 698 2.62 7.32 15.74
CA LYS A 698 2.02 6.10 15.18
C LYS A 698 1.22 5.39 16.26
N MET A 699 -0.04 4.99 15.94
CA MET A 699 -0.86 4.20 16.85
C MET A 699 -0.27 2.79 16.99
N SER A 700 0.19 2.44 18.19
CA SER A 700 0.78 1.15 18.48
C SER A 700 0.67 0.78 19.97
N LYS A 701 0.70 -0.52 20.27
CA LYS A 701 0.68 -1.02 21.66
C LYS A 701 1.86 -0.53 22.50
N SER A 702 3.04 -0.42 21.90
CA SER A 702 4.26 0.03 22.58
C SER A 702 4.20 1.49 23.02
N MET A 703 3.37 2.29 22.35
CA MET A 703 3.14 3.71 22.67
C MET A 703 1.93 3.91 23.59
N PHE A 704 1.22 2.86 23.97
CA PHE A 704 0.02 2.89 24.81
C PHE A 704 -1.06 3.86 24.35
N ASN A 705 -1.14 4.09 23.03
CA ASN A 705 -2.03 5.05 22.37
C ASN A 705 -3.10 4.39 21.48
N VAL A 706 -3.31 3.08 21.65
CA VAL A 706 -4.29 2.32 20.85
C VAL A 706 -5.69 2.58 21.39
N VAL A 707 -6.60 2.94 20.48
CA VAL A 707 -8.05 3.06 20.74
C VAL A 707 -8.76 1.88 20.09
N ASN A 708 -9.55 1.15 20.89
CA ASN A 708 -10.29 -0.02 20.42
C ASN A 708 -11.63 0.42 19.78
N PRO A 709 -11.94 0.01 18.53
CA PRO A 709 -13.21 0.33 17.90
C PRO A 709 -14.42 -0.23 18.65
N ASP A 710 -14.28 -1.37 19.36
CA ASP A 710 -15.36 -1.93 20.16
C ASP A 710 -15.84 -0.98 21.27
N ASP A 711 -14.92 -0.27 21.92
CA ASP A 711 -15.25 0.69 22.98
C ASP A 711 -15.98 1.91 22.43
N ILE A 712 -15.57 2.35 21.23
CA ILE A 712 -16.24 3.45 20.52
C ILE A 712 -17.65 3.05 20.08
N ILE A 713 -17.80 1.87 19.52
CA ILE A 713 -19.12 1.34 19.07
C ILE A 713 -20.06 1.17 20.27
N GLU A 714 -19.56 0.61 21.37
CA GLU A 714 -20.35 0.42 22.59
C GLU A 714 -20.90 1.74 23.15
N ARG A 715 -20.09 2.81 23.08
CA ARG A 715 -20.44 4.12 23.63
C ARG A 715 -21.26 4.97 22.66
N TYR A 716 -20.91 4.99 21.37
CA TYR A 716 -21.44 5.94 20.39
C TYR A 716 -22.18 5.29 19.23
N GLY A 717 -21.98 4.01 18.95
CA GLY A 717 -22.51 3.27 17.83
C GLY A 717 -21.58 3.22 16.62
N ALA A 718 -21.78 2.20 15.78
CA ALA A 718 -21.00 1.96 14.57
C ALA A 718 -21.17 3.09 13.53
N ASP A 719 -22.40 3.57 13.33
CA ASP A 719 -22.68 4.67 12.38
C ASP A 719 -21.95 5.96 12.78
N THR A 720 -21.83 6.23 14.09
CA THR A 720 -21.05 7.36 14.58
C THR A 720 -19.55 7.19 14.30
N LEU A 721 -19.00 6.00 14.53
CA LEU A 721 -17.60 5.67 14.22
C LEU A 721 -17.32 5.88 12.72
N ARG A 722 -18.14 5.32 11.86
CA ARG A 722 -18.02 5.41 10.38
C ARG A 722 -17.99 6.86 9.91
N LEU A 723 -18.97 7.66 10.33
CA LEU A 723 -19.05 9.09 9.99
C LEU A 723 -17.87 9.89 10.56
N TYR A 724 -17.44 9.57 11.78
CA TYR A 724 -16.36 10.30 12.42
C TYR A 724 -15.01 10.09 11.73
N GLU A 725 -14.68 8.87 11.37
CA GLU A 725 -13.47 8.57 10.59
C GLU A 725 -13.43 9.33 9.26
N MET A 726 -14.56 9.41 8.58
CA MET A 726 -14.67 10.17 7.33
C MET A 726 -14.61 11.69 7.57
N PHE A 727 -15.10 12.16 8.71
CA PHE A 727 -15.11 13.59 9.06
C PHE A 727 -13.75 14.15 9.46
N LEU A 728 -12.84 13.32 9.99
CA LEU A 728 -11.52 13.73 10.47
C LEU A 728 -10.66 14.44 9.40
N GLY A 729 -10.88 14.17 8.10
CA GLY A 729 -10.15 14.79 7.00
C GLY A 729 -10.20 13.97 5.71
N PRO A 730 -9.49 14.41 4.66
CA PRO A 730 -9.39 13.68 3.41
C PRO A 730 -8.87 12.25 3.61
N VAL A 731 -9.41 11.27 2.87
CA VAL A 731 -9.07 9.84 3.04
C VAL A 731 -7.56 9.59 2.87
N GLU A 732 -6.93 10.24 1.91
CA GLU A 732 -5.52 10.04 1.55
C GLU A 732 -4.53 10.65 2.55
N GLN A 733 -4.98 11.51 3.47
CA GLN A 733 -4.12 12.20 4.42
C GLN A 733 -4.08 11.50 5.78
N SER A 734 -2.89 11.43 6.37
CA SER A 734 -2.74 10.99 7.76
C SER A 734 -3.29 12.06 8.72
N LYS A 735 -3.93 11.62 9.79
CA LYS A 735 -4.65 12.48 10.73
C LYS A 735 -4.65 11.90 12.14
N PRO A 736 -4.57 12.74 13.18
CA PRO A 736 -4.63 12.29 14.56
C PRO A 736 -6.06 11.87 14.93
N TRP A 737 -6.18 10.82 15.72
CA TRP A 737 -7.42 10.46 16.40
C TRP A 737 -7.63 11.35 17.62
N ASP A 738 -8.82 11.95 17.73
CA ASP A 738 -9.26 12.69 18.91
C ASP A 738 -10.65 12.22 19.34
N THR A 739 -10.73 11.45 20.42
CA THR A 739 -12.00 10.92 20.92
C THR A 739 -13.00 12.02 21.31
N ASN A 740 -12.54 13.22 21.68
CA ASN A 740 -13.43 14.30 22.07
C ASN A 740 -14.23 14.88 20.87
N GLY A 741 -13.73 14.75 19.64
CA GLY A 741 -14.41 15.23 18.42
C GLY A 741 -15.64 14.43 18.02
N ILE A 742 -15.76 13.18 18.48
CA ILE A 742 -16.81 12.23 18.07
C ILE A 742 -18.22 12.66 18.52
N ASP A 743 -18.32 13.40 19.63
CA ASP A 743 -19.61 13.89 20.16
C ASP A 743 -20.37 14.79 19.18
N GLY A 744 -19.63 15.55 18.34
CA GLY A 744 -20.23 16.37 17.30
C GLY A 744 -21.01 15.57 16.26
N VAL A 745 -20.44 14.47 15.83
CA VAL A 745 -21.06 13.53 14.88
C VAL A 745 -22.23 12.78 15.50
N ASN A 746 -22.10 12.32 16.75
CA ASN A 746 -23.19 11.67 17.46
C ASN A 746 -24.41 12.59 17.65
N ARG A 747 -24.17 13.89 18.00
CA ARG A 747 -25.24 14.89 18.07
C ARG A 747 -25.91 15.14 16.72
N PHE A 748 -25.17 15.10 15.63
CA PHE A 748 -25.71 15.20 14.28
C PHE A 748 -26.70 14.05 14.00
N LEU A 749 -26.32 12.79 14.25
CA LEU A 749 -27.21 11.63 14.05
C LEU A 749 -28.47 11.73 14.91
N ARG A 750 -28.35 12.12 16.18
CA ARG A 750 -29.52 12.36 17.05
C ARG A 750 -30.43 13.46 16.53
N LYS A 751 -29.85 14.54 15.99
CA LYS A 751 -30.61 15.61 15.37
C LYS A 751 -31.33 15.16 14.11
N PHE A 752 -30.69 14.36 13.27
CA PHE A 752 -31.30 13.79 12.08
C PHE A 752 -32.48 12.89 12.46
N TRP A 753 -32.27 11.97 13.43
CA TRP A 753 -33.34 11.13 13.98
C TRP A 753 -34.55 11.93 14.45
N GLY A 754 -34.30 13.08 15.12
CA GLY A 754 -35.32 14.00 15.63
C GLY A 754 -36.21 14.67 14.57
N LEU A 755 -35.84 14.62 13.28
CA LEU A 755 -36.72 15.03 12.18
C LEU A 755 -37.82 13.99 11.87
N PHE A 756 -37.64 12.75 12.26
CA PHE A 756 -38.52 11.63 12.03
C PHE A 756 -39.34 11.26 13.26
N TRP A 757 -38.71 11.25 14.43
CA TRP A 757 -39.29 10.78 15.69
C TRP A 757 -39.21 11.80 16.82
N LYS A 758 -40.28 11.95 17.57
CA LYS A 758 -40.33 12.69 18.85
C LYS A 758 -40.94 11.79 19.91
N GLY A 759 -40.08 11.21 20.76
CA GLY A 759 -40.52 10.09 21.59
C GLY A 759 -41.07 8.98 20.71
N ASP A 760 -42.29 8.49 20.98
CA ASP A 760 -42.97 7.45 20.17
C ASP A 760 -43.85 8.01 19.04
N GLN A 761 -43.83 9.31 18.81
CA GLN A 761 -44.61 9.96 17.76
C GLN A 761 -43.79 10.05 16.47
N TRP A 762 -44.33 9.49 15.38
CA TRP A 762 -43.84 9.70 14.02
C TRP A 762 -44.21 11.10 13.55
N LEU A 763 -43.26 11.85 13.00
CA LEU A 763 -43.44 13.26 12.60
C LEU A 763 -43.58 13.45 11.10
N VAL A 764 -43.15 12.47 10.27
CA VAL A 764 -43.03 12.67 8.84
C VAL A 764 -44.41 12.61 8.19
N THR A 765 -44.66 13.58 7.31
CA THR A 765 -45.93 13.73 6.57
C THR A 765 -45.70 13.59 5.08
N ASP A 766 -46.78 13.31 4.32
CA ASP A 766 -46.76 13.26 2.86
C ASP A 766 -47.02 14.63 2.20
N GLU A 767 -47.03 15.70 2.99
CA GLU A 767 -47.14 17.06 2.49
C GLU A 767 -45.89 17.45 1.66
N LYS A 768 -46.10 18.27 0.64
CA LYS A 768 -45.01 18.78 -0.21
C LYS A 768 -44.07 19.62 0.60
N ALA A 769 -42.79 19.45 0.31
CA ALA A 769 -41.73 20.26 0.93
C ALA A 769 -41.71 21.68 0.39
N SER A 770 -41.26 22.64 1.23
CA SER A 770 -41.03 24.04 0.79
C SER A 770 -39.91 24.13 -0.24
N ALA A 771 -39.92 25.19 -1.04
CA ALA A 771 -38.87 25.45 -2.03
C ALA A 771 -37.47 25.54 -1.40
N GLU A 772 -37.39 26.13 -0.19
CA GLU A 772 -36.14 26.25 0.57
C GLU A 772 -35.65 24.87 1.04
N ALA A 773 -36.56 24.01 1.49
CA ALA A 773 -36.21 22.65 1.89
C ALA A 773 -35.73 21.83 0.67
N LEU A 774 -36.45 21.91 -0.46
CA LEU A 774 -36.03 21.23 -1.70
C LEU A 774 -34.68 21.74 -2.20
N LYS A 775 -34.41 23.06 -2.12
CA LYS A 775 -33.10 23.62 -2.46
C LYS A 775 -32.00 23.03 -1.59
N ALA A 776 -32.18 22.94 -0.29
CA ALA A 776 -31.21 22.34 0.62
C ALA A 776 -30.93 20.87 0.28
N VAL A 777 -31.98 20.09 0.02
CA VAL A 777 -31.89 18.66 -0.32
C VAL A 777 -31.19 18.46 -1.67
N HIS A 778 -31.56 19.19 -2.72
CA HIS A 778 -30.93 19.03 -4.04
C HIS A 778 -29.48 19.53 -4.08
N THR A 779 -29.15 20.54 -3.27
CA THR A 779 -27.75 20.95 -3.04
C THR A 779 -26.94 19.83 -2.39
N LEU A 780 -27.52 19.16 -1.37
CA LEU A 780 -26.91 18.00 -0.72
C LEU A 780 -26.70 16.85 -1.71
N ILE A 781 -27.73 16.47 -2.49
CA ILE A 781 -27.65 15.38 -3.48
C ILE A 781 -26.47 15.64 -4.43
N LYS A 782 -26.42 16.84 -5.04
CA LYS A 782 -25.34 17.21 -5.97
C LYS A 782 -23.96 17.15 -5.31
N LYS A 783 -23.85 17.70 -4.10
CA LYS A 783 -22.58 17.75 -3.34
C LYS A 783 -22.10 16.37 -2.96
N VAL A 784 -22.94 15.54 -2.35
CA VAL A 784 -22.55 14.20 -1.88
C VAL A 784 -22.21 13.28 -3.05
N THR A 785 -22.95 13.35 -4.16
CA THR A 785 -22.64 12.59 -5.38
C THR A 785 -21.22 12.89 -5.88
N GLY A 786 -20.88 14.18 -6.05
CA GLY A 786 -19.55 14.56 -6.51
C GLY A 786 -18.46 14.25 -5.49
N ASP A 787 -18.74 14.39 -4.21
CA ASP A 787 -17.79 14.08 -3.14
C ASP A 787 -17.44 12.58 -3.08
N ILE A 788 -18.43 11.69 -3.21
CA ILE A 788 -18.17 10.25 -3.20
C ILE A 788 -17.29 9.85 -4.37
N GLU A 789 -17.54 10.34 -5.57
CA GLU A 789 -16.75 10.05 -6.76
C GLU A 789 -15.29 10.52 -6.64
N ASN A 790 -15.05 11.57 -5.85
CA ASN A 790 -13.73 12.15 -5.60
C ASN A 790 -13.13 11.78 -4.22
N PHE A 791 -13.73 10.83 -3.49
CA PHE A 791 -13.29 10.42 -2.15
C PHE A 791 -13.18 11.59 -1.13
N SER A 792 -13.99 12.65 -1.32
CA SER A 792 -14.04 13.83 -0.46
C SER A 792 -15.08 13.68 0.66
N TYR A 793 -15.07 12.56 1.37
CA TYR A 793 -16.12 12.19 2.32
C TYR A 793 -16.25 13.16 3.51
N ASN A 794 -15.16 13.80 3.94
CA ASN A 794 -15.19 14.81 4.99
C ASN A 794 -16.10 16.00 4.63
N THR A 795 -16.12 16.41 3.37
CA THR A 795 -17.00 17.48 2.90
C THR A 795 -18.44 16.99 2.75
N SER A 796 -18.68 15.70 2.44
CA SER A 796 -20.02 15.12 2.49
C SER A 796 -20.62 15.16 3.89
N VAL A 797 -19.86 14.74 4.93
CA VAL A 797 -20.32 14.77 6.32
C VAL A 797 -20.69 16.20 6.75
N ALA A 798 -19.85 17.18 6.39
CA ALA A 798 -20.16 18.60 6.65
C ALA A 798 -21.43 19.05 5.90
N ALA A 799 -21.64 18.64 4.65
CA ALA A 799 -22.83 18.98 3.86
C ALA A 799 -24.11 18.38 4.47
N PHE A 800 -24.07 17.14 4.96
CA PHE A 800 -25.18 16.54 5.72
C PHE A 800 -25.52 17.39 6.94
N MET A 801 -24.52 17.80 7.75
CA MET A 801 -24.76 18.62 8.94
C MET A 801 -25.41 19.96 8.60
N ILE A 802 -24.98 20.61 7.51
CA ILE A 802 -25.56 21.88 7.04
C ILE A 802 -27.03 21.69 6.64
N CYS A 803 -27.32 20.73 5.76
CA CYS A 803 -28.66 20.44 5.28
C CYS A 803 -29.64 20.12 6.43
N ILE A 804 -29.25 19.26 7.36
CA ILE A 804 -30.08 18.89 8.52
C ILE A 804 -30.33 20.10 9.45
N ASN A 805 -29.34 20.99 9.60
CA ASN A 805 -29.54 22.23 10.35
C ASN A 805 -30.55 23.16 9.68
N ASP A 806 -30.52 23.25 8.36
CA ASP A 806 -31.46 24.09 7.60
C ASP A 806 -32.88 23.50 7.62
N LEU A 807 -33.04 22.18 7.41
CA LEU A 807 -34.35 21.53 7.53
C LEU A 807 -34.94 21.62 8.94
N ALA A 808 -34.12 21.52 9.98
CA ALA A 808 -34.57 21.69 11.35
C ALA A 808 -35.03 23.12 11.64
N LYS A 809 -34.37 24.17 11.09
CA LYS A 809 -34.82 25.59 11.19
C LYS A 809 -36.13 25.82 10.45
N LEU A 810 -36.34 25.10 9.33
CA LEU A 810 -37.57 25.17 8.54
C LEU A 810 -38.69 24.31 9.13
N ASN A 811 -38.43 23.58 10.23
CA ASN A 811 -39.34 22.62 10.82
C ASN A 811 -39.90 21.64 9.75
N CYS A 812 -39.05 21.16 8.86
CA CYS A 812 -39.43 20.34 7.71
C CYS A 812 -39.53 18.86 8.12
N HIS A 813 -40.76 18.32 7.99
CA HIS A 813 -41.06 16.88 8.21
C HIS A 813 -41.65 16.23 6.97
N SER A 814 -41.43 16.76 5.77
CA SER A 814 -41.95 16.22 4.51
C SER A 814 -41.15 14.97 4.08
N ALA A 815 -41.83 13.89 3.76
CA ALA A 815 -41.28 12.68 3.18
C ALA A 815 -40.52 12.97 1.86
N GLU A 816 -41.03 13.91 1.04
CA GLU A 816 -40.42 14.35 -0.22
C GLU A 816 -38.97 14.88 0.00
N ALA A 817 -38.76 15.58 1.11
CA ALA A 817 -37.41 16.12 1.47
C ALA A 817 -36.56 15.06 2.20
N LEU A 818 -37.15 14.26 3.10
CA LEU A 818 -36.39 13.42 4.02
C LEU A 818 -35.99 12.05 3.41
N ALA A 819 -36.82 11.44 2.58
CA ALA A 819 -36.53 10.12 1.98
C ALA A 819 -35.26 10.13 1.12
N PRO A 820 -35.01 11.11 0.24
CA PRO A 820 -33.73 11.17 -0.48
C PRO A 820 -32.50 11.24 0.43
N ILE A 821 -32.60 11.93 1.58
CA ILE A 821 -31.48 12.07 2.53
C ILE A 821 -31.17 10.73 3.20
N VAL A 822 -32.21 9.91 3.49
CA VAL A 822 -32.01 8.54 4.02
C VAL A 822 -31.20 7.71 3.07
N VAL A 823 -31.51 7.74 1.77
CA VAL A 823 -30.74 7.02 0.74
C VAL A 823 -29.32 7.53 0.62
N LEU A 824 -29.12 8.87 0.63
CA LEU A 824 -27.78 9.49 0.59
C LEU A 824 -26.93 9.12 1.82
N LEU A 825 -27.56 8.94 2.97
CA LEU A 825 -26.89 8.62 4.23
C LEU A 825 -26.53 7.13 4.33
N ALA A 826 -27.23 6.26 3.60
CA ALA A 826 -27.05 4.80 3.68
C ALA A 826 -25.57 4.34 3.49
N PRO A 827 -24.76 4.90 2.58
CA PRO A 827 -23.34 4.57 2.50
C PRO A 827 -22.54 4.93 3.77
N PHE A 828 -22.87 6.01 4.45
CA PHE A 828 -22.14 6.57 5.59
C PHE A 828 -22.61 6.01 6.93
N ALA A 829 -23.91 5.89 7.14
CA ALA A 829 -24.57 5.43 8.37
C ALA A 829 -25.65 4.39 8.04
N PRO A 830 -25.26 3.18 7.63
CA PRO A 830 -26.17 2.20 7.05
C PRO A 830 -27.24 1.71 8.01
N HIS A 831 -26.95 1.59 9.31
CA HIS A 831 -27.92 1.06 10.26
C HIS A 831 -29.09 2.04 10.50
N MET A 832 -28.77 3.33 10.72
CA MET A 832 -29.79 4.36 10.86
C MET A 832 -30.59 4.52 9.58
N ALA A 833 -29.92 4.52 8.43
CA ALA A 833 -30.59 4.65 7.13
C ALA A 833 -31.55 3.48 6.87
N GLU A 834 -31.16 2.25 7.17
CA GLU A 834 -32.03 1.06 7.04
C GLU A 834 -33.27 1.18 7.93
N GLN A 835 -33.09 1.56 9.20
CA GLN A 835 -34.21 1.77 10.12
C GLN A 835 -35.19 2.82 9.61
N LEU A 836 -34.67 3.99 9.24
CA LEU A 836 -35.53 5.10 8.77
C LEU A 836 -36.18 4.82 7.42
N TRP A 837 -35.55 4.01 6.55
CA TRP A 837 -36.11 3.55 5.30
C TRP A 837 -37.36 2.65 5.53
N HIS A 838 -37.25 1.70 6.44
CA HIS A 838 -38.36 0.83 6.81
C HIS A 838 -39.47 1.58 7.57
N ASP A 839 -39.12 2.55 8.42
CA ASP A 839 -40.08 3.40 9.11
C ASP A 839 -40.87 4.28 8.10
N LEU A 840 -40.17 4.86 7.11
CA LEU A 840 -40.84 5.60 6.01
C LEU A 840 -41.81 4.72 5.20
N ALA A 841 -41.38 3.50 4.90
CA ALA A 841 -42.26 2.54 4.18
C ALA A 841 -43.50 2.15 5.00
N ALA A 842 -43.34 2.02 6.31
CA ALA A 842 -44.45 1.66 7.21
C ALA A 842 -45.47 2.81 7.43
N HIS A 843 -45.01 4.06 7.40
CA HIS A 843 -45.84 5.22 7.78
C HIS A 843 -46.24 6.14 6.62
N ASN A 844 -45.54 6.11 5.47
CA ASN A 844 -45.73 7.04 4.36
C ASN A 844 -46.00 6.34 3.02
N GLN A 845 -46.97 6.82 2.22
CA GLN A 845 -47.34 6.24 0.94
C GLN A 845 -46.28 6.38 -0.17
N LEU A 846 -45.39 7.37 -0.08
CA LEU A 846 -44.35 7.64 -1.07
C LEU A 846 -43.26 6.57 -1.12
N ALA A 847 -42.96 5.91 -0.01
CA ALA A 847 -42.01 4.80 0.04
C ALA A 847 -42.54 3.50 -0.60
N ALA A 848 -43.84 3.27 -0.58
CA ALA A 848 -44.46 2.08 -1.21
C ALA A 848 -44.34 2.08 -2.74
N SER A 849 -44.22 3.25 -3.39
CA SER A 849 -44.09 3.37 -4.85
C SER A 849 -42.66 3.20 -5.36
N ALA A 850 -41.62 3.40 -4.49
CA ALA A 850 -40.23 3.23 -4.84
C ALA A 850 -39.74 1.77 -4.73
N SER A 851 -40.47 0.92 -3.99
CA SER A 851 -40.11 -0.47 -3.70
C SER A 851 -40.53 -1.50 -4.76
N THR A 852 -41.19 -1.10 -5.85
CA THR A 852 -41.75 -2.02 -6.87
C THR A 852 -40.79 -2.39 -8.01
N GLY A 853 -39.47 -2.12 -7.88
CA GLY A 853 -38.47 -2.59 -8.81
C GLY A 853 -37.76 -3.85 -8.30
N ASN A 854 -38.18 -5.03 -8.80
CA ASN A 854 -37.59 -6.36 -8.54
C ASN A 854 -37.88 -7.03 -7.18
N ALA A 855 -39.17 -7.39 -6.96
CA ALA A 855 -39.50 -8.46 -6.02
C ALA A 855 -39.61 -9.79 -6.76
N SER A 856 -38.54 -10.56 -6.84
CA SER A 856 -38.59 -11.99 -7.12
C SER A 856 -38.14 -12.78 -5.88
N SER A 857 -39.09 -13.55 -5.31
CA SER A 857 -38.95 -14.54 -4.25
C SER A 857 -38.85 -14.04 -2.80
N ALA A 858 -40.03 -13.82 -2.17
CA ALA A 858 -40.26 -14.20 -0.76
C ALA A 858 -41.78 -14.29 -0.48
N GLU A 859 -42.33 -15.44 -0.69
CA GLU A 859 -43.63 -15.85 -0.06
C GLU A 859 -43.28 -16.47 1.30
N SER A 860 -43.29 -15.68 2.36
CA SER A 860 -43.67 -16.10 3.73
C SER A 860 -43.42 -14.98 4.75
N ALA A 861 -44.44 -14.65 5.50
CA ALA A 861 -44.53 -13.83 6.71
C ALA A 861 -44.96 -12.36 6.51
N GLY A 862 -46.15 -12.08 7.02
CA GLY A 862 -46.93 -10.86 7.10
C GLY A 862 -46.32 -9.63 7.73
N GLU A 863 -45.22 -9.15 7.20
CA GLU A 863 -44.68 -7.80 7.41
C GLU A 863 -44.52 -7.13 6.04
N THR A 864 -44.92 -5.88 5.93
CA THR A 864 -44.82 -5.06 4.71
C THR A 864 -43.45 -5.22 4.07
N SER A 865 -43.37 -5.86 2.89
CA SER A 865 -42.13 -6.16 2.19
C SER A 865 -41.54 -4.90 1.54
N CYS A 866 -40.92 -4.06 2.34
CA CYS A 866 -39.98 -3.07 1.86
C CYS A 866 -38.59 -3.74 1.71
N GLY A 867 -37.98 -3.66 0.53
CA GLY A 867 -36.62 -4.12 0.33
C GLY A 867 -35.62 -3.27 1.13
N SER A 868 -34.36 -3.73 1.24
CA SER A 868 -33.30 -2.96 1.89
C SER A 868 -33.08 -1.59 1.25
N VAL A 869 -32.70 -0.58 2.04
CA VAL A 869 -32.28 0.74 1.53
C VAL A 869 -31.12 0.61 0.53
N CYS A 870 -30.35 -0.47 0.63
CA CYS A 870 -29.22 -0.75 -0.27
C CYS A 870 -29.62 -1.01 -1.73
N ASP A 871 -30.89 -1.29 -1.99
CA ASP A 871 -31.46 -1.53 -3.32
C ASP A 871 -32.31 -0.36 -3.84
N ALA A 872 -32.40 0.73 -3.05
CA ALA A 872 -33.02 1.97 -3.47
C ALA A 872 -32.24 2.66 -4.60
N PRO A 873 -32.91 3.37 -5.53
CA PRO A 873 -32.19 4.13 -6.55
C PRO A 873 -31.51 5.36 -5.93
N TRP A 874 -30.25 5.64 -6.35
CA TRP A 874 -29.54 6.85 -5.94
C TRP A 874 -30.31 8.12 -6.34
N PRO A 875 -30.56 9.09 -5.42
CA PRO A 875 -31.32 10.29 -5.72
C PRO A 875 -30.64 11.15 -6.78
N LYS A 876 -31.42 11.72 -7.68
CA LYS A 876 -30.95 12.66 -8.71
C LYS A 876 -31.34 14.06 -8.32
N TRP A 877 -30.38 15.00 -8.44
CA TRP A 877 -30.70 16.41 -8.22
C TRP A 877 -31.39 17.04 -9.43
N ASN A 878 -32.24 18.05 -9.19
CA ASN A 878 -32.86 18.86 -10.22
C ASN A 878 -32.28 20.29 -10.16
N GLU A 879 -31.69 20.73 -11.27
CA GLU A 879 -31.07 22.07 -11.37
C GLU A 879 -32.05 23.23 -11.16
N GLU A 880 -33.37 23.00 -11.37
CA GLU A 880 -34.38 24.04 -11.13
C GLU A 880 -34.45 24.47 -9.66
N TYR A 881 -34.33 23.51 -8.74
CA TYR A 881 -34.30 23.80 -7.29
C TYR A 881 -32.99 24.46 -6.85
N LEU A 882 -31.92 24.37 -7.63
CA LEU A 882 -30.60 24.96 -7.31
C LEU A 882 -30.51 26.42 -7.74
N ARG A 883 -31.44 26.92 -8.60
CA ARG A 883 -31.45 28.32 -9.03
C ARG A 883 -31.73 29.21 -7.83
N GLU A 884 -30.97 30.28 -7.70
CA GLU A 884 -31.23 31.27 -6.71
C GLU A 884 -32.53 32.00 -7.05
N SER A 885 -33.52 31.92 -6.20
CA SER A 885 -34.76 32.68 -6.35
C SER A 885 -34.54 34.17 -6.06
N GLN A 886 -33.49 34.47 -5.31
CA GLN A 886 -33.13 35.84 -4.94
C GLN A 886 -31.63 35.97 -4.73
N VAL A 887 -31.02 37.02 -5.25
CA VAL A 887 -29.64 37.46 -4.99
C VAL A 887 -29.64 38.53 -3.92
N LYS A 888 -28.88 38.34 -2.84
CA LYS A 888 -28.67 39.38 -1.82
C LYS A 888 -27.55 40.32 -2.25
N MET A 889 -27.91 41.54 -2.61
CA MET A 889 -26.95 42.57 -3.02
C MET A 889 -26.68 43.52 -1.87
N PRO A 890 -25.41 43.81 -1.52
CA PRO A 890 -25.10 44.86 -0.56
C PRO A 890 -25.44 46.24 -1.13
N VAL A 891 -26.20 47.01 -0.37
CA VAL A 891 -26.48 48.41 -0.68
C VAL A 891 -25.57 49.28 0.15
N SER A 892 -24.72 50.05 -0.54
CA SER A 892 -23.75 50.97 0.06
C SER A 892 -24.13 52.41 -0.17
N PHE A 893 -23.84 53.24 0.82
CA PHE A 893 -23.94 54.71 0.74
C PHE A 893 -22.53 55.30 0.84
N ASN A 894 -22.11 56.03 -0.20
CA ASN A 894 -20.76 56.59 -0.29
C ASN A 894 -19.66 55.52 0.01
N GLY A 895 -19.84 54.31 -0.55
CA GLY A 895 -18.89 53.20 -0.43
C GLY A 895 -18.96 52.39 0.87
N LYS A 896 -19.87 52.71 1.83
CA LYS A 896 -20.06 51.92 3.05
C LYS A 896 -21.38 51.15 3.00
N THR A 897 -21.33 49.82 3.05
CA THR A 897 -22.50 48.94 3.06
C THR A 897 -23.38 49.20 4.27
N ARG A 898 -24.69 49.29 4.06
CA ARG A 898 -25.68 49.67 5.10
C ARG A 898 -26.75 48.60 5.30
N PHE A 899 -27.20 47.94 4.22
CA PHE A 899 -28.15 46.84 4.29
C PHE A 899 -28.00 45.91 3.07
N MET A 900 -28.69 44.81 3.09
CA MET A 900 -28.74 43.84 2.00
C MET A 900 -30.11 43.91 1.32
N LEU A 901 -30.13 44.06 -0.01
CA LEU A 901 -31.32 44.08 -0.84
C LEU A 901 -31.48 42.70 -1.51
N SER A 902 -32.62 42.06 -1.39
CA SER A 902 -32.94 40.85 -2.10
C SER A 902 -33.63 41.16 -3.42
N VAL A 903 -33.02 40.73 -4.54
CA VAL A 903 -33.54 40.92 -5.90
C VAL A 903 -33.59 39.60 -6.66
N ALA A 904 -34.42 39.53 -7.70
CA ALA A 904 -34.43 38.38 -8.59
C ALA A 904 -33.10 38.31 -9.40
N PRO A 905 -32.51 37.14 -9.64
CA PRO A 905 -31.32 36.96 -10.47
C PRO A 905 -31.51 37.55 -11.87
N GLY A 906 -30.52 38.31 -12.35
CA GLY A 906 -30.60 38.95 -13.67
C GLY A 906 -31.58 40.10 -13.78
N MET A 907 -32.10 40.68 -12.65
CA MET A 907 -32.96 41.85 -12.65
C MET A 907 -32.24 43.03 -13.31
N PRO A 908 -32.92 43.81 -14.21
CA PRO A 908 -32.30 44.96 -14.84
C PRO A 908 -31.86 46.04 -13.84
N ALA A 909 -30.69 46.65 -14.09
CA ALA A 909 -30.12 47.68 -13.20
C ALA A 909 -31.09 48.81 -12.82
N PRO A 910 -31.98 49.33 -13.71
CA PRO A 910 -32.97 50.36 -13.34
C PRO A 910 -34.02 49.87 -12.33
N GLU A 911 -34.39 48.61 -12.38
CA GLU A 911 -35.35 48.02 -11.43
C GLU A 911 -34.68 47.77 -10.06
N ILE A 912 -33.43 47.34 -10.03
CA ILE A 912 -32.63 47.21 -8.81
C ILE A 912 -32.45 48.56 -8.14
N GLU A 913 -32.15 49.61 -8.94
CA GLU A 913 -32.01 50.98 -8.45
C GLU A 913 -33.31 51.43 -7.77
N LYS A 914 -34.45 51.22 -8.42
CA LYS A 914 -35.78 51.59 -7.88
C LYS A 914 -36.06 50.86 -6.57
N LEU A 915 -35.78 49.58 -6.47
CA LEU A 915 -35.97 48.79 -5.24
C LEU A 915 -35.02 49.24 -4.13
N ALA A 916 -33.76 49.55 -4.45
CA ALA A 916 -32.76 49.99 -3.47
C ALA A 916 -33.11 51.38 -2.88
N LEU A 917 -33.59 52.29 -3.71
CA LEU A 917 -34.03 53.62 -3.27
C LEU A 917 -35.36 53.57 -2.51
N GLY A 918 -36.27 52.65 -2.85
CA GLY A 918 -37.55 52.46 -2.18
C GLY A 918 -37.51 51.57 -0.93
N ALA A 919 -36.38 51.00 -0.60
CA ALA A 919 -36.25 50.18 0.59
C ALA A 919 -36.42 50.97 1.88
N PRO A 920 -37.20 50.48 2.88
CA PRO A 920 -37.40 51.18 4.15
C PRO A 920 -36.08 51.53 4.86
N GLU A 921 -35.10 50.70 4.76
CA GLU A 921 -33.75 50.85 5.33
C GLU A 921 -32.96 51.99 4.66
N ALA A 922 -33.28 52.35 3.42
CA ALA A 922 -32.62 53.43 2.69
C ALA A 922 -33.10 54.78 3.16
N ALA A 923 -34.36 54.91 3.61
CA ALA A 923 -35.01 56.19 3.98
C ALA A 923 -34.16 57.06 4.93
N LYS A 924 -33.64 56.47 6.01
CA LYS A 924 -32.81 57.18 7.01
C LYS A 924 -31.47 57.68 6.47
N TRP A 925 -30.97 57.15 5.36
CA TRP A 925 -29.72 57.58 4.74
C TRP A 925 -29.93 58.59 3.65
N LEU A 926 -31.15 58.66 3.08
CA LEU A 926 -31.56 59.61 2.05
C LEU A 926 -32.10 60.91 2.65
N GLU A 927 -32.60 60.87 3.88
CA GLU A 927 -33.21 62.06 4.56
C GLU A 927 -32.23 63.25 4.65
N GLY A 928 -32.62 64.40 4.12
CA GLY A 928 -31.84 65.61 4.14
C GLY A 928 -30.62 65.69 3.24
N LYS A 929 -30.45 64.69 2.32
CA LYS A 929 -29.29 64.57 1.41
C LYS A 929 -29.73 64.61 -0.05
N THR A 930 -28.84 65.07 -0.92
CA THR A 930 -29.10 65.15 -2.36
C THR A 930 -28.50 63.88 -3.05
N LEU A 931 -29.34 63.10 -3.75
CA LEU A 931 -28.88 61.96 -4.55
C LEU A 931 -28.06 62.47 -5.74
N ARG A 932 -26.80 62.04 -5.86
CA ARG A 932 -25.93 62.36 -7.01
C ARG A 932 -25.94 61.32 -8.07
N LYS A 933 -25.80 60.07 -7.67
CA LYS A 933 -25.70 58.93 -8.61
C LYS A 933 -25.98 57.61 -7.88
N VAL A 934 -26.64 56.69 -8.56
CA VAL A 934 -26.69 55.28 -8.15
C VAL A 934 -25.87 54.44 -9.13
N ILE A 935 -24.99 53.63 -8.62
CA ILE A 935 -24.18 52.70 -9.37
C ILE A 935 -24.66 51.30 -9.04
N VAL A 936 -25.28 50.63 -10.00
CA VAL A 936 -25.73 49.24 -9.87
C VAL A 936 -24.80 48.36 -10.68
N VAL A 937 -24.19 47.37 -10.04
CA VAL A 937 -23.54 46.25 -10.70
C VAL A 937 -24.45 45.04 -10.47
N PRO A 938 -25.21 44.60 -11.50
CA PRO A 938 -26.18 43.54 -11.35
C PRO A 938 -25.56 42.30 -10.68
N ASP A 939 -26.32 41.64 -9.80
CA ASP A 939 -25.94 40.46 -9.02
C ASP A 939 -24.70 40.63 -8.09
N LYS A 940 -24.18 41.90 -7.93
CA LYS A 940 -23.01 42.17 -7.10
C LYS A 940 -23.22 43.22 -6.03
N ILE A 941 -23.51 44.47 -6.41
CA ILE A 941 -23.55 45.58 -5.45
C ILE A 941 -24.37 46.76 -6.00
N VAL A 942 -25.01 47.46 -5.10
CA VAL A 942 -25.58 48.80 -5.34
C VAL A 942 -24.82 49.83 -4.51
N ASN A 943 -24.32 50.91 -5.12
CA ASN A 943 -23.69 52.02 -4.40
C ASN A 943 -24.42 53.32 -4.68
N ILE A 944 -25.02 53.90 -3.67
CA ILE A 944 -25.75 55.17 -3.70
C ILE A 944 -24.81 56.29 -3.26
N VAL A 945 -24.54 57.24 -4.17
CA VAL A 945 -23.67 58.38 -3.91
C VAL A 945 -24.51 59.58 -3.57
N LEU A 946 -24.31 60.09 -2.39
CA LEU A 946 -25.01 61.27 -1.82
C LEU A 946 -24.06 62.42 -1.67
N ALA A 947 -24.65 63.69 -1.80
CA ALA A 947 -23.96 64.93 -1.47
C ALA A 947 -24.40 65.47 -0.11
#